data_5205fcca45f934ff364a55309dfa33d3
#
_entry.id   5205fcca45f934ff364a55309dfa33d3
#
_cell.length_a   1.000
_cell.length_b   1.000
_cell.length_c   1.000
_cell.angle_alpha   90.00
_cell.angle_beta   90.00
_cell.angle_gamma   90.00
#
_symmetry.space_group_name_H-M   'P 1'
#
loop_
_entity.id
_entity.type
_entity.pdbx_description
1 polymer ?
#
loop_
_entity_poly.entity_id
_entity_poly.type
_entity_poly.pdbx_seq_one_letter_code
_entity_poly.pdbx_strand_id
1 'polypeptide(L)'
;VFIKNSLKRSYNNGSIGSRFKDCIFYNSYYIRKVLEDSMARQYNHSAVEKKWNKYWKEHPVNVDDGKKEKYYCLDMFPYPSGSGLHVGHWRGYVISDVWSRYKMLKGHYVIHPMGWDAFGLPAENYAIKMGIHPAKSTAENVSNIKKQIDEIAAIYDWDMEVNTTDPNFYKWTQWIFVKMFKEGLAYEKEFPINWCPSCKTGLANEEVVDGVCERCKSPVTKKNLRQWMLKITAYADRLLNDLDKLDWPAKVKKMQADWIGKSYGAEVNFKVEGGEDSILVYTTRPDTLHGATFMVLSPEHTLAAKLATADKKEEVDKYILEASMKSNVNRMQAKEKTGVFTGSYAINPLNNKKVPIWLSDYVLADYGTGAIMCVPAHDERDFEFAKKFGLEIVQVISKDGKSGGELEEAYTEAQGIMINSGEWNGLESSTLKQKAAEYVEEKGFGKKTVNYKLRDWVFSRQRYWGEPIPIVHCPKCGNVAVPEEELPLLLPEVKSYQPTGTGESPLAAIDEWVNTTCPCCGEAAKRETNTMPQWAGSSWYFLRYIDNHNDKELVSKEKADKYLPVDMYIGGVEHAVLHLLYARFYTKFLHDIGVVGFDEPFKTLFNQGMITGKNGIKMSKSMGNVVSPDDLVRDYGCDALRMYELFVGPPELDSEWDDRGIEGVSRFLNRFWNMVMDAKDSKVEPSKEMLRLRHKLVSDIDHRLNDFSLNTVVAGFMEYNNKFIELSRKSGGIDVETLKTFVTLLAPFAPHISEELWQELGGEGSVFNTAWPSYDEETMKEEVMSIPVQVNGKTRAVLEVDVNIDKDELISMAKAELERIGKPVANIVKEIYVPGKIVNIVGK
;
A
#
# COMPACT_ATOMS: atom_id res chain seq x y z
N VAL A 1 -27.95 -40.91 -21.28
CA VAL A 1 -27.57 -41.94 -22.31
C VAL A 1 -28.09 -43.30 -21.89
N PHE A 2 -28.00 -43.71 -20.63
CA PHE A 2 -28.49 -45.05 -20.17
C PHE A 2 -30.01 -45.19 -20.24
N ILE A 3 -30.80 -44.15 -20.01
CA ILE A 3 -32.26 -44.17 -20.09
C ILE A 3 -32.76 -44.26 -21.54
N LYS A 4 -32.06 -43.64 -22.51
CA LYS A 4 -32.42 -43.66 -23.93
C LYS A 4 -32.25 -45.07 -24.57
N ASN A 5 -31.33 -45.87 -24.09
CA ASN A 5 -31.06 -47.21 -24.62
C ASN A 5 -31.98 -48.28 -24.02
N SER A 6 -32.52 -48.08 -22.84
CA SER A 6 -33.49 -48.98 -22.20
C SER A 6 -34.90 -48.86 -22.84
N LEU A 7 -35.27 -47.64 -23.25
CA LEU A 7 -36.59 -47.39 -23.89
C LEU A 7 -36.71 -47.87 -25.34
N LYS A 8 -35.58 -48.01 -26.08
CA LYS A 8 -35.62 -48.53 -27.46
C LYS A 8 -35.84 -50.06 -27.54
N ARG A 9 -35.57 -50.80 -26.47
CA ARG A 9 -35.80 -52.30 -26.45
C ARG A 9 -37.26 -52.70 -26.12
N SER A 10 -38.06 -51.79 -25.54
CA SER A 10 -39.44 -52.11 -25.19
C SER A 10 -40.52 -51.76 -26.23
N TYR A 11 -40.09 -51.17 -27.37
CA TYR A 11 -41.04 -50.66 -28.38
C TYR A 11 -41.42 -51.69 -29.45
N ASN A 12 -40.95 -52.93 -29.40
CA ASN A 12 -41.18 -53.97 -30.47
C ASN A 12 -42.19 -55.06 -30.08
N ASN A 13 -42.90 -54.95 -28.93
CA ASN A 13 -43.99 -55.91 -28.64
C ASN A 13 -45.31 -55.15 -28.43
N GLY A 14 -46.15 -55.11 -29.45
CA GLY A 14 -47.44 -54.46 -29.43
C GLY A 14 -48.42 -55.19 -28.50
N SER A 15 -48.71 -54.52 -27.37
CA SER A 15 -49.91 -54.49 -26.59
C SER A 15 -49.63 -53.91 -25.17
N ILE A 16 -49.62 -52.61 -25.08
CA ILE A 16 -49.61 -51.95 -23.81
C ILE A 16 -50.73 -50.89 -23.83
N GLY A 17 -51.80 -51.18 -23.10
CA GLY A 17 -52.99 -50.38 -23.06
C GLY A 17 -52.83 -48.97 -22.49
N SER A 18 -53.80 -48.09 -22.68
CA SER A 18 -53.90 -46.66 -22.37
C SER A 18 -53.40 -46.27 -20.97
N ARG A 19 -53.46 -47.10 -20.00
CA ARG A 19 -52.98 -46.88 -18.61
C ARG A 19 -51.45 -46.74 -18.50
N PHE A 20 -50.66 -47.29 -19.42
CA PHE A 20 -49.20 -47.18 -19.39
C PHE A 20 -48.70 -45.84 -20.03
N LYS A 21 -49.46 -45.32 -20.98
CA LYS A 21 -49.21 -43.97 -21.55
C LYS A 21 -49.45 -42.86 -20.52
N ASP A 22 -50.52 -42.98 -19.70
CA ASP A 22 -50.81 -42.00 -18.67
C ASP A 22 -49.75 -42.01 -17.54
N CYS A 23 -49.22 -43.20 -17.15
CA CYS A 23 -48.14 -43.32 -16.19
C CYS A 23 -46.79 -42.77 -16.69
N ILE A 24 -46.47 -42.84 -17.96
CA ILE A 24 -45.24 -42.29 -18.56
C ILE A 24 -45.40 -40.78 -18.70
N PHE A 25 -46.59 -40.30 -19.06
CA PHE A 25 -46.89 -38.87 -19.11
C PHE A 25 -46.86 -38.21 -17.71
N TYR A 26 -47.47 -38.87 -16.70
CA TYR A 26 -47.46 -38.40 -15.33
C TYR A 26 -46.06 -38.39 -14.71
N ASN A 27 -45.25 -39.42 -14.95
CA ASN A 27 -43.87 -39.46 -14.51
C ASN A 27 -43.00 -38.42 -15.25
N SER A 28 -43.18 -38.21 -16.55
CA SER A 28 -42.45 -37.18 -17.29
C SER A 28 -42.85 -35.76 -16.87
N TYR A 29 -44.14 -35.53 -16.59
CA TYR A 29 -44.59 -34.27 -16.05
C TYR A 29 -44.06 -34.03 -14.63
N TYR A 30 -44.09 -35.04 -13.76
CA TYR A 30 -43.54 -34.94 -12.40
C TYR A 30 -42.04 -34.76 -12.38
N ILE A 31 -41.32 -35.48 -13.23
CA ILE A 31 -39.85 -35.30 -13.39
C ILE A 31 -39.55 -33.92 -13.97
N ARG A 32 -40.34 -33.47 -14.94
CA ARG A 32 -40.17 -32.10 -15.51
C ARG A 32 -40.49 -31.04 -14.49
N LYS A 33 -41.57 -31.17 -13.71
CA LYS A 33 -41.94 -30.28 -12.64
C LYS A 33 -40.93 -30.29 -11.50
N VAL A 34 -40.42 -31.45 -11.08
CA VAL A 34 -39.33 -31.58 -10.09
C VAL A 34 -38.02 -30.97 -10.62
N LEU A 35 -37.72 -31.10 -11.91
CA LEU A 35 -36.57 -30.46 -12.55
C LEU A 35 -36.77 -28.93 -12.68
N GLU A 36 -37.98 -28.48 -13.07
CA GLU A 36 -38.36 -27.07 -13.11
C GLU A 36 -38.37 -26.47 -11.72
N ASP A 37 -38.90 -27.14 -10.71
CA ASP A 37 -38.86 -26.70 -9.29
C ASP A 37 -37.44 -26.74 -8.73
N SER A 38 -36.58 -27.69 -9.12
CA SER A 38 -35.18 -27.72 -8.71
C SER A 38 -34.33 -26.66 -9.41
N MET A 39 -34.62 -26.35 -10.69
CA MET A 39 -33.99 -25.24 -11.41
C MET A 39 -34.49 -23.87 -10.96
N ALA A 40 -35.78 -23.73 -10.56
CA ALA A 40 -36.33 -22.51 -9.98
C ALA A 40 -35.78 -22.22 -8.56
N ARG A 41 -35.25 -23.24 -7.86
CA ARG A 41 -34.61 -23.09 -6.54
C ARG A 41 -33.14 -22.76 -6.58
N GLN A 42 -32.50 -22.81 -7.74
CA GLN A 42 -31.09 -22.50 -7.86
C GLN A 42 -30.87 -21.00 -7.94
N TYR A 43 -29.92 -20.45 -7.13
CA TYR A 43 -29.51 -19.07 -7.20
C TYR A 43 -29.04 -18.70 -8.61
N ASN A 44 -29.77 -17.81 -9.26
CA ASN A 44 -29.43 -17.31 -10.59
C ASN A 44 -28.73 -15.96 -10.46
N HIS A 45 -27.41 -16.00 -10.21
CA HIS A 45 -26.59 -14.81 -10.00
C HIS A 45 -26.78 -13.77 -11.13
N SER A 46 -26.72 -14.20 -12.41
CA SER A 46 -26.79 -13.28 -13.54
C SER A 46 -28.09 -12.48 -13.62
N ALA A 47 -29.24 -13.10 -13.28
CA ALA A 47 -30.54 -12.41 -13.24
C ALA A 47 -30.62 -11.45 -12.05
N VAL A 48 -30.16 -11.87 -10.89
CA VAL A 48 -30.19 -11.09 -9.64
C VAL A 48 -29.25 -9.88 -9.75
N GLU A 49 -28.03 -10.08 -10.21
CA GLU A 49 -27.04 -9.01 -10.41
C GLU A 49 -27.55 -7.94 -11.39
N LYS A 50 -28.12 -8.37 -12.52
CA LYS A 50 -28.70 -7.42 -13.50
C LYS A 50 -29.85 -6.60 -12.91
N LYS A 51 -30.69 -7.23 -12.09
CA LYS A 51 -31.82 -6.56 -11.40
C LYS A 51 -31.30 -5.49 -10.46
N TRP A 52 -30.37 -5.83 -9.57
CA TRP A 52 -29.92 -4.94 -8.50
C TRP A 52 -28.95 -3.87 -8.99
N ASN A 53 -28.07 -4.15 -9.94
CA ASN A 53 -27.24 -3.14 -10.57
C ASN A 53 -28.08 -2.05 -11.27
N LYS A 54 -29.22 -2.42 -11.86
CA LYS A 54 -30.17 -1.44 -12.39
C LYS A 54 -30.86 -0.66 -11.27
N TYR A 55 -31.30 -1.35 -10.22
CA TYR A 55 -32.02 -0.73 -9.11
C TYR A 55 -31.18 0.33 -8.40
N TRP A 56 -29.90 0.02 -8.07
CA TRP A 56 -29.03 0.96 -7.38
C TRP A 56 -28.67 2.20 -8.23
N LYS A 57 -28.61 2.08 -9.54
CA LYS A 57 -28.42 3.25 -10.42
C LYS A 57 -29.62 4.20 -10.40
N GLU A 58 -30.82 3.66 -10.23
CA GLU A 58 -32.06 4.44 -10.16
C GLU A 58 -32.39 4.91 -8.73
N HIS A 59 -31.87 4.21 -7.72
CA HIS A 59 -32.15 4.42 -6.29
C HIS A 59 -30.86 4.36 -5.48
N PRO A 60 -30.08 5.44 -5.44
CA PRO A 60 -28.85 5.48 -4.64
C PRO A 60 -29.13 5.19 -3.17
N VAL A 61 -28.34 4.27 -2.58
CA VAL A 61 -28.51 3.84 -1.19
C VAL A 61 -27.72 4.67 -0.18
N ASN A 62 -26.70 5.39 -0.65
CA ASN A 62 -25.80 6.22 0.17
C ASN A 62 -26.04 7.70 -0.15
N VAL A 63 -26.92 8.34 0.61
CA VAL A 63 -27.31 9.74 0.39
C VAL A 63 -26.94 10.58 1.61
N ASP A 64 -26.33 11.75 1.40
CA ASP A 64 -26.09 12.73 2.47
C ASP A 64 -27.40 13.42 2.84
N ASP A 65 -27.93 13.11 4.00
CA ASP A 65 -29.11 13.74 4.61
C ASP A 65 -28.74 14.93 5.53
N GLY A 66 -27.45 15.24 5.63
CA GLY A 66 -26.88 16.29 6.49
C GLY A 66 -26.91 15.99 7.97
N LYS A 67 -27.31 14.78 8.39
CA LYS A 67 -27.44 14.37 9.81
C LYS A 67 -26.42 13.29 10.19
N LYS A 68 -26.04 12.45 9.23
CA LYS A 68 -25.09 11.37 9.43
C LYS A 68 -23.67 11.91 9.55
N GLU A 69 -22.88 11.32 10.43
CA GLU A 69 -21.44 11.56 10.46
C GLU A 69 -20.79 11.06 9.15
N LYS A 70 -19.88 11.85 8.60
CA LYS A 70 -19.17 11.45 7.38
C LYS A 70 -18.16 10.34 7.67
N TYR A 71 -17.94 9.48 6.70
CA TYR A 71 -16.82 8.54 6.67
C TYR A 71 -16.22 8.52 5.27
N TYR A 72 -14.99 9.01 5.11
CA TYR A 72 -14.32 9.04 3.82
C TYR A 72 -13.42 7.81 3.66
N CYS A 73 -13.85 6.85 2.87
CA CYS A 73 -13.07 5.68 2.46
C CYS A 73 -12.54 5.91 1.05
N LEU A 74 -11.24 5.75 0.84
CA LEU A 74 -10.59 6.07 -0.41
C LEU A 74 -9.70 4.93 -0.88
N ASP A 75 -9.81 4.59 -2.18
CA ASP A 75 -8.87 3.73 -2.90
C ASP A 75 -7.80 4.55 -3.61
N MET A 76 -6.64 3.95 -3.80
CA MET A 76 -5.69 4.47 -4.78
C MET A 76 -6.28 4.27 -6.19
N PHE A 77 -6.53 5.36 -6.88
CA PHE A 77 -7.16 5.32 -8.21
C PHE A 77 -6.24 4.68 -9.27
N PRO A 78 -6.82 3.96 -10.25
CA PRO A 78 -6.05 3.15 -11.20
C PRO A 78 -5.35 4.00 -12.27
N TYR A 79 -4.22 3.45 -12.77
CA TYR A 79 -3.58 3.92 -14.01
C TYR A 79 -4.26 3.28 -15.22
N PRO A 80 -4.85 4.03 -16.14
CA PRO A 80 -5.44 3.46 -17.36
C PRO A 80 -4.37 3.11 -18.41
N SER A 81 -3.35 2.35 -18.00
CA SER A 81 -2.17 1.95 -18.79
C SER A 81 -2.32 0.60 -19.50
N GLY A 82 -3.54 0.11 -19.65
CA GLY A 82 -3.83 -1.16 -20.30
C GLY A 82 -5.34 -1.38 -20.47
N SER A 83 -5.72 -2.39 -21.27
CA SER A 83 -7.09 -2.63 -21.71
C SER A 83 -8.09 -3.11 -20.64
N GLY A 84 -7.67 -3.31 -19.37
CA GLY A 84 -8.57 -3.78 -18.30
C GLY A 84 -7.82 -4.13 -17.01
N LEU A 85 -8.60 -4.45 -15.99
CA LEU A 85 -8.15 -4.91 -14.68
C LEU A 85 -7.91 -6.43 -14.67
N HIS A 86 -7.25 -6.93 -13.64
CA HIS A 86 -7.16 -8.34 -13.29
C HIS A 86 -7.56 -8.51 -11.82
N VAL A 87 -7.80 -9.75 -11.38
CA VAL A 87 -8.24 -10.07 -10.01
C VAL A 87 -7.40 -9.37 -8.93
N GLY A 88 -6.09 -9.24 -9.10
CA GLY A 88 -5.25 -8.53 -8.12
C GLY A 88 -5.57 -7.03 -7.94
N HIS A 89 -6.23 -6.37 -8.90
CA HIS A 89 -6.77 -5.02 -8.70
C HIS A 89 -8.09 -5.05 -7.93
N TRP A 90 -8.93 -6.07 -8.19
CA TRP A 90 -10.23 -6.19 -7.54
C TRP A 90 -10.13 -6.31 -6.03
N ARG A 91 -9.07 -6.96 -5.51
CA ARG A 91 -8.90 -7.14 -4.06
C ARG A 91 -9.00 -5.83 -3.27
N GLY A 92 -8.25 -4.80 -3.68
CA GLY A 92 -8.31 -3.48 -3.03
C GLY A 92 -9.71 -2.89 -3.05
N TYR A 93 -10.32 -2.84 -4.24
CA TYR A 93 -11.65 -2.25 -4.45
C TYR A 93 -12.77 -3.01 -3.73
N VAL A 94 -12.65 -4.32 -3.60
CA VAL A 94 -13.60 -5.12 -2.82
C VAL A 94 -13.44 -4.86 -1.32
N ILE A 95 -12.20 -4.76 -0.82
CA ILE A 95 -11.92 -4.45 0.60
C ILE A 95 -12.53 -3.09 0.97
N SER A 96 -12.29 -2.06 0.16
CA SER A 96 -12.80 -0.71 0.41
C SER A 96 -14.32 -0.64 0.35
N ASP A 97 -14.95 -1.34 -0.62
CA ASP A 97 -16.39 -1.38 -0.73
C ASP A 97 -17.05 -2.12 0.43
N VAL A 98 -16.50 -3.26 0.86
CA VAL A 98 -17.00 -4.00 2.04
C VAL A 98 -16.93 -3.11 3.28
N TRP A 99 -15.81 -2.42 3.48
CA TRP A 99 -15.65 -1.50 4.60
C TRP A 99 -16.60 -0.31 4.53
N SER A 100 -16.78 0.26 3.33
CA SER A 100 -17.72 1.36 3.08
C SER A 100 -19.17 0.96 3.39
N ARG A 101 -19.62 -0.20 2.89
CA ARG A 101 -20.97 -0.73 3.19
C ARG A 101 -21.17 -1.04 4.68
N TYR A 102 -20.14 -1.58 5.34
CA TYR A 102 -20.19 -1.78 6.79
C TYR A 102 -20.36 -0.45 7.54
N LYS A 103 -19.57 0.58 7.19
CA LYS A 103 -19.69 1.92 7.79
C LYS A 103 -21.06 2.56 7.52
N MET A 104 -21.61 2.35 6.33
CA MET A 104 -22.95 2.81 5.98
C MET A 104 -24.04 2.16 6.87
N LEU A 105 -23.96 0.85 7.08
CA LEU A 105 -24.85 0.12 8.00
C LEU A 105 -24.63 0.52 9.47
N LYS A 106 -23.44 1.01 9.84
CA LYS A 106 -23.17 1.64 11.16
C LYS A 106 -23.70 3.07 11.27
N GLY A 107 -24.34 3.61 10.24
CA GLY A 107 -25.04 4.90 10.28
C GLY A 107 -24.26 6.09 9.73
N HIS A 108 -23.10 5.89 9.10
CA HIS A 108 -22.33 6.96 8.47
C HIS A 108 -22.86 7.31 7.07
N TYR A 109 -22.66 8.55 6.65
CA TYR A 109 -22.61 8.92 5.24
C TYR A 109 -21.20 8.63 4.71
N VAL A 110 -21.09 7.74 3.74
CA VAL A 110 -19.80 7.28 3.23
C VAL A 110 -19.43 8.02 1.96
N ILE A 111 -18.28 8.67 1.93
CA ILE A 111 -17.67 9.24 0.72
C ILE A 111 -16.76 8.16 0.14
N HIS A 112 -17.12 7.63 -1.03
CA HIS A 112 -16.37 6.57 -1.71
C HIS A 112 -16.26 6.89 -3.21
N PRO A 113 -15.35 7.80 -3.60
CA PRO A 113 -15.21 8.25 -4.98
C PRO A 113 -14.26 7.35 -5.78
N MET A 114 -14.30 7.47 -7.10
CA MET A 114 -13.37 6.83 -8.03
C MET A 114 -12.96 7.80 -9.13
N GLY A 115 -11.73 7.61 -9.65
CA GLY A 115 -11.19 8.46 -10.72
C GLY A 115 -10.00 7.80 -11.43
N TRP A 116 -9.23 8.64 -12.17
CA TRP A 116 -8.23 8.13 -13.10
C TRP A 116 -6.91 8.91 -12.98
N ASP A 117 -5.84 8.19 -12.62
CA ASP A 117 -4.46 8.70 -12.74
C ASP A 117 -3.97 8.46 -14.18
N ALA A 118 -4.33 9.36 -15.06
CA ALA A 118 -4.33 9.13 -16.49
C ALA A 118 -3.15 9.78 -17.24
N PHE A 119 -2.38 10.67 -16.59
CA PHE A 119 -1.12 11.22 -17.10
C PHE A 119 0.08 10.31 -16.80
N GLY A 120 1.21 10.63 -17.40
CA GLY A 120 2.53 10.09 -17.09
C GLY A 120 2.94 8.88 -17.92
N LEU A 121 4.10 8.33 -17.55
CA LEU A 121 4.81 7.28 -18.28
C LEU A 121 4.00 6.01 -18.55
N PRO A 122 3.16 5.50 -17.63
CA PRO A 122 2.43 4.26 -17.88
C PRO A 122 1.48 4.37 -19.07
N ALA A 123 0.69 5.43 -19.13
CA ALA A 123 -0.28 5.69 -20.21
C ALA A 123 0.45 6.01 -21.53
N GLU A 124 1.48 6.85 -21.48
CA GLU A 124 2.24 7.24 -22.68
C GLU A 124 3.00 6.05 -23.30
N ASN A 125 3.67 5.24 -22.50
CA ASN A 125 4.39 4.06 -22.99
C ASN A 125 3.42 3.03 -23.59
N TYR A 126 2.21 2.86 -23.01
CA TYR A 126 1.18 2.02 -23.59
C TYR A 126 0.73 2.56 -24.95
N ALA A 127 0.47 3.86 -25.06
CA ALA A 127 0.06 4.52 -26.30
C ALA A 127 1.15 4.40 -27.42
N ILE A 128 2.42 4.58 -27.05
CA ILE A 128 3.57 4.37 -27.96
C ILE A 128 3.58 2.92 -28.47
N LYS A 129 3.43 1.93 -27.59
CA LYS A 129 3.41 0.52 -27.95
C LYS A 129 2.25 0.19 -28.91
N MET A 130 1.11 0.83 -28.71
CA MET A 130 -0.09 0.62 -29.52
C MET A 130 -0.10 1.46 -30.82
N GLY A 131 0.82 2.41 -30.96
CA GLY A 131 0.88 3.31 -32.11
C GLY A 131 -0.28 4.31 -32.21
N ILE A 132 -0.92 4.69 -31.08
CA ILE A 132 -2.05 5.59 -31.00
C ILE A 132 -1.75 6.79 -30.09
N HIS A 133 -2.50 7.88 -30.25
CA HIS A 133 -2.33 9.07 -29.40
C HIS A 133 -2.71 8.76 -27.95
N PRO A 134 -1.96 9.22 -26.92
CA PRO A 134 -2.20 8.88 -25.53
C PRO A 134 -3.58 9.33 -25.03
N ALA A 135 -4.10 10.48 -25.45
CA ALA A 135 -5.44 10.91 -25.08
C ALA A 135 -6.51 9.90 -25.52
N LYS A 136 -6.38 9.35 -26.75
CA LYS A 136 -7.32 8.35 -27.27
C LYS A 136 -7.20 7.02 -26.52
N SER A 137 -5.98 6.51 -26.37
CA SER A 137 -5.77 5.23 -25.66
C SER A 137 -6.22 5.31 -24.19
N THR A 138 -5.99 6.44 -23.55
CA THR A 138 -6.41 6.69 -22.17
C THR A 138 -7.93 6.70 -22.05
N ALA A 139 -8.64 7.41 -22.93
CA ALA A 139 -10.10 7.46 -22.93
C ALA A 139 -10.73 6.07 -23.16
N GLU A 140 -10.20 5.28 -24.11
CA GLU A 140 -10.63 3.91 -24.36
C GLU A 140 -10.39 2.99 -23.15
N ASN A 141 -9.21 3.08 -22.51
CA ASN A 141 -8.87 2.30 -21.34
C ASN A 141 -9.74 2.69 -20.14
N VAL A 142 -9.96 3.97 -19.87
CA VAL A 142 -10.87 4.48 -18.84
C VAL A 142 -12.27 3.89 -19.02
N SER A 143 -12.83 3.97 -20.25
CA SER A 143 -14.15 3.41 -20.53
C SER A 143 -14.24 1.91 -20.25
N ASN A 144 -13.20 1.15 -20.59
CA ASN A 144 -13.19 -0.31 -20.36
C ASN A 144 -13.04 -0.64 -18.89
N ILE A 145 -12.12 0.03 -18.17
CA ILE A 145 -11.89 -0.19 -16.75
C ILE A 145 -13.13 0.22 -15.92
N LYS A 146 -13.80 1.33 -16.31
CA LYS A 146 -15.03 1.77 -15.65
C LYS A 146 -16.13 0.70 -15.70
N LYS A 147 -16.28 0.02 -16.85
CA LYS A 147 -17.22 -1.12 -16.96
C LYS A 147 -16.88 -2.25 -16.00
N GLN A 148 -15.59 -2.61 -15.91
CA GLN A 148 -15.15 -3.65 -14.98
C GLN A 148 -15.30 -3.25 -13.51
N ILE A 149 -15.13 -1.96 -13.17
CA ILE A 149 -15.42 -1.42 -11.83
C ILE A 149 -16.92 -1.43 -11.54
N ASP A 150 -17.76 -1.12 -12.52
CA ASP A 150 -19.23 -1.27 -12.40
C ASP A 150 -19.64 -2.73 -12.11
N GLU A 151 -18.90 -3.72 -12.65
CA GLU A 151 -19.15 -5.14 -12.40
C GLU A 151 -18.78 -5.59 -10.98
N ILE A 152 -17.87 -4.87 -10.29
CA ILE A 152 -17.57 -5.11 -8.87
C ILE A 152 -18.79 -4.79 -7.99
N ALA A 153 -19.73 -4.00 -8.51
CA ALA A 153 -20.87 -3.47 -7.77
C ALA A 153 -20.50 -2.65 -6.52
N ALA A 154 -19.33 -2.00 -6.55
CA ALA A 154 -18.92 -1.10 -5.49
C ALA A 154 -19.79 0.17 -5.46
N ILE A 155 -20.03 0.72 -4.27
CA ILE A 155 -20.84 1.92 -4.08
C ILE A 155 -20.07 3.21 -4.37
N TYR A 156 -19.32 3.22 -5.50
CA TYR A 156 -18.62 4.44 -5.91
C TYR A 156 -19.59 5.55 -6.28
N ASP A 157 -19.30 6.75 -5.78
CA ASP A 157 -19.98 7.97 -6.19
C ASP A 157 -19.34 8.53 -7.48
N TRP A 158 -19.94 8.20 -8.61
CA TRP A 158 -19.47 8.63 -9.93
C TRP A 158 -19.68 10.14 -10.22
N ASP A 159 -20.51 10.83 -9.44
CA ASP A 159 -20.67 12.29 -9.54
C ASP A 159 -19.42 13.00 -9.00
N MET A 160 -18.64 12.31 -8.16
CA MET A 160 -17.34 12.79 -7.67
C MET A 160 -16.17 12.39 -8.57
N GLU A 161 -16.40 11.78 -9.75
CA GLU A 161 -15.33 11.32 -10.65
C GLU A 161 -14.33 12.42 -11.00
N VAL A 162 -13.03 12.11 -10.94
CA VAL A 162 -11.94 12.98 -11.41
C VAL A 162 -11.03 12.25 -12.39
N ASN A 163 -10.42 13.02 -13.30
CA ASN A 163 -9.42 12.53 -14.24
C ASN A 163 -8.26 13.52 -14.30
N THR A 164 -7.05 13.06 -14.02
CA THR A 164 -5.86 13.92 -13.96
C THR A 164 -5.55 14.58 -15.31
N THR A 165 -6.07 14.04 -16.44
CA THR A 165 -5.92 14.65 -17.79
C THR A 165 -6.98 15.69 -18.13
N ASP A 166 -7.99 15.87 -17.27
CA ASP A 166 -8.98 16.92 -17.47
C ASP A 166 -8.36 18.30 -17.18
N PRO A 167 -8.45 19.27 -18.12
CA PRO A 167 -7.99 20.63 -17.88
C PRO A 167 -8.56 21.28 -16.61
N ASN A 168 -9.80 20.97 -16.23
CA ASN A 168 -10.41 21.45 -15.00
C ASN A 168 -9.79 20.85 -13.73
N PHE A 169 -9.14 19.67 -13.86
CA PHE A 169 -8.37 19.06 -12.78
C PHE A 169 -6.95 19.61 -12.76
N TYR A 170 -6.18 19.48 -13.87
CA TYR A 170 -4.77 19.82 -13.83
C TYR A 170 -4.49 21.34 -13.78
N LYS A 171 -5.48 22.20 -14.05
CA LYS A 171 -5.44 23.62 -13.67
C LYS A 171 -4.95 23.81 -12.22
N TRP A 172 -5.47 23.00 -11.33
CA TRP A 172 -5.14 23.09 -9.91
C TRP A 172 -3.80 22.45 -9.56
N THR A 173 -3.37 21.41 -10.27
CA THR A 173 -1.99 20.91 -10.17
C THR A 173 -0.99 22.00 -10.55
N GLN A 174 -1.27 22.70 -11.65
CA GLN A 174 -0.47 23.84 -12.08
C GLN A 174 -0.51 25.01 -11.09
N TRP A 175 -1.66 25.28 -10.52
CA TRP A 175 -1.82 26.30 -9.48
C TRP A 175 -0.99 25.99 -8.24
N ILE A 176 -0.99 24.76 -7.76
CA ILE A 176 -0.14 24.33 -6.64
C ILE A 176 1.34 24.57 -6.96
N PHE A 177 1.78 24.20 -8.17
CA PHE A 177 3.14 24.44 -8.61
C PHE A 177 3.50 25.94 -8.61
N VAL A 178 2.61 26.78 -9.12
CA VAL A 178 2.81 28.26 -9.11
C VAL A 178 2.93 28.79 -7.67
N LYS A 179 2.09 28.29 -6.75
CA LYS A 179 2.20 28.68 -5.32
C LYS A 179 3.53 28.23 -4.73
N MET A 180 3.95 26.97 -4.98
CA MET A 180 5.27 26.47 -4.52
C MET A 180 6.43 27.28 -5.12
N PHE A 181 6.31 27.70 -6.39
CA PHE A 181 7.32 28.54 -7.03
C PHE A 181 7.41 29.93 -6.37
N LYS A 182 6.28 30.56 -6.10
CA LYS A 182 6.22 31.88 -5.41
C LYS A 182 6.80 31.82 -3.99
N GLU A 183 6.63 30.67 -3.29
CA GLU A 183 7.19 30.42 -1.95
C GLU A 183 8.65 29.92 -1.98
N GLY A 184 9.28 29.82 -3.16
CA GLY A 184 10.67 29.35 -3.31
C GLY A 184 10.87 27.85 -3.02
N LEU A 185 9.78 27.07 -3.02
CA LEU A 185 9.81 25.62 -2.87
C LEU A 185 9.96 24.89 -4.21
N ALA A 186 9.53 25.47 -5.31
CA ALA A 186 9.84 25.01 -6.66
C ALA A 186 10.97 25.84 -7.25
N TYR A 187 12.05 25.19 -7.68
CA TYR A 187 13.24 25.86 -8.23
C TYR A 187 13.90 25.02 -9.33
N GLU A 188 14.70 25.66 -10.13
CA GLU A 188 15.40 25.03 -11.25
C GLU A 188 16.88 24.82 -10.91
N LYS A 189 17.43 23.67 -11.27
CA LYS A 189 18.85 23.34 -11.06
C LYS A 189 19.37 22.40 -12.15
N GLU A 190 20.59 22.65 -12.60
CA GLU A 190 21.32 21.74 -13.46
C GLU A 190 22.25 20.85 -12.65
N PHE A 191 22.11 19.55 -12.77
CA PHE A 191 22.95 18.57 -12.06
C PHE A 191 22.79 17.16 -12.62
N PRO A 192 23.66 16.18 -12.25
CA PRO A 192 23.50 14.78 -12.65
C PRO A 192 22.27 14.14 -12.01
N ILE A 193 21.23 13.89 -12.81
CA ILE A 193 20.03 13.17 -12.36
C ILE A 193 20.08 11.69 -12.76
N ASN A 194 19.21 10.88 -12.14
CA ASN A 194 18.93 9.54 -12.60
C ASN A 194 18.24 9.60 -13.97
N TRP A 195 18.79 8.90 -14.95
CA TRP A 195 18.26 8.86 -16.32
C TRP A 195 17.93 7.44 -16.73
N CYS A 196 16.71 7.21 -17.17
CA CYS A 196 16.32 5.95 -17.78
C CYS A 196 16.53 6.00 -19.30
N PRO A 197 17.49 5.25 -19.88
CA PRO A 197 17.75 5.29 -21.32
C PRO A 197 16.64 4.64 -22.14
N SER A 198 15.87 3.71 -21.58
CA SER A 198 14.72 3.07 -22.21
C SER A 198 13.49 3.98 -22.23
N CYS A 199 13.14 4.56 -21.07
CA CYS A 199 12.03 5.53 -20.99
C CYS A 199 12.42 6.91 -21.53
N LYS A 200 13.72 7.18 -21.73
CA LYS A 200 14.26 8.46 -22.23
C LYS A 200 13.79 9.67 -21.41
N THR A 201 13.90 9.56 -20.08
CA THR A 201 13.48 10.62 -19.15
C THR A 201 14.28 10.57 -17.86
N GLY A 202 14.31 11.72 -17.15
CA GLY A 202 14.81 11.81 -15.78
C GLY A 202 13.88 11.11 -14.80
N LEU A 203 14.46 10.57 -13.74
CA LEU A 203 13.78 9.89 -12.66
C LEU A 203 14.11 10.53 -11.33
N ALA A 204 13.11 10.60 -10.43
CA ALA A 204 13.35 10.89 -9.03
C ALA A 204 14.11 9.72 -8.35
N ASN A 205 14.70 9.96 -7.19
CA ASN A 205 15.44 8.89 -6.48
C ASN A 205 14.51 7.74 -6.07
N GLU A 206 13.29 8.06 -5.72
CA GLU A 206 12.21 7.15 -5.33
C GLU A 206 11.76 6.22 -6.46
N GLU A 207 11.97 6.63 -7.72
CA GLU A 207 11.62 5.85 -8.92
C GLU A 207 12.76 4.91 -9.38
N VAL A 208 13.84 4.81 -8.58
CA VAL A 208 14.99 3.92 -8.86
C VAL A 208 15.07 2.86 -7.76
N VAL A 209 14.82 1.61 -8.12
CA VAL A 209 14.86 0.46 -7.20
C VAL A 209 16.00 -0.46 -7.61
N ASP A 210 16.94 -0.73 -6.72
CA ASP A 210 18.12 -1.58 -6.99
C ASP A 210 18.90 -1.18 -8.25
N GLY A 211 18.97 0.14 -8.53
CA GLY A 211 19.68 0.70 -9.68
C GLY A 211 19.00 0.55 -11.03
N VAL A 212 17.74 0.10 -11.04
CA VAL A 212 16.93 0.00 -12.25
C VAL A 212 15.70 0.90 -12.17
N CYS A 213 15.19 1.31 -13.32
CA CYS A 213 13.95 2.06 -13.42
C CYS A 213 12.77 1.23 -12.89
N GLU A 214 12.01 1.77 -11.96
CA GLU A 214 10.85 1.09 -11.38
C GLU A 214 9.86 0.62 -12.46
N ARG A 215 9.71 1.40 -13.54
CA ARG A 215 8.72 1.14 -14.60
C ARG A 215 9.15 0.10 -15.62
N CYS A 216 10.30 0.29 -16.25
CA CYS A 216 10.74 -0.57 -17.38
C CYS A 216 11.83 -1.57 -16.99
N LYS A 217 12.32 -1.54 -15.76
CA LYS A 217 13.37 -2.40 -15.20
C LYS A 217 14.73 -2.30 -15.93
N SER A 218 14.91 -1.28 -16.77
CA SER A 218 16.21 -1.01 -17.41
C SER A 218 17.19 -0.38 -16.42
N PRO A 219 18.50 -0.67 -16.54
CA PRO A 219 19.53 0.00 -15.73
C PRO A 219 19.46 1.52 -15.89
N VAL A 220 19.58 2.23 -14.79
CA VAL A 220 19.58 3.69 -14.73
C VAL A 220 21.00 4.21 -14.85
N THR A 221 21.19 5.30 -15.59
CA THR A 221 22.46 6.01 -15.74
C THR A 221 22.36 7.42 -15.13
N LYS A 222 23.48 8.16 -15.10
CA LYS A 222 23.47 9.60 -14.75
C LYS A 222 23.53 10.45 -16.02
N LYS A 223 22.79 11.57 -16.01
CA LYS A 223 22.80 12.55 -17.09
C LYS A 223 22.65 13.96 -16.50
N ASN A 224 23.53 14.87 -16.90
CA ASN A 224 23.40 16.28 -16.53
C ASN A 224 22.24 16.90 -17.31
N LEU A 225 21.24 17.36 -16.60
CA LEU A 225 20.09 18.04 -17.16
C LEU A 225 19.61 19.14 -16.22
N ARG A 226 19.09 20.20 -16.81
CA ARG A 226 18.35 21.23 -16.10
C ARG A 226 16.98 20.67 -15.70
N GLN A 227 16.68 20.73 -14.42
CA GLN A 227 15.48 20.10 -13.85
C GLN A 227 14.77 21.04 -12.88
N TRP A 228 13.44 20.99 -12.90
CA TRP A 228 12.62 21.53 -11.82
C TRP A 228 12.69 20.60 -10.63
N MET A 229 12.86 21.19 -9.45
CA MET A 229 12.95 20.52 -8.16
C MET A 229 11.86 21.05 -7.23
N LEU A 230 11.25 20.18 -6.45
CA LEU A 230 10.44 20.59 -5.30
C LEU A 230 11.22 20.33 -4.01
N LYS A 231 11.29 21.38 -3.17
CA LYS A 231 12.08 21.39 -1.93
C LYS A 231 11.38 20.65 -0.79
N ILE A 232 11.12 19.36 -0.99
CA ILE A 232 10.51 18.47 0.01
C ILE A 232 11.36 18.39 1.29
N THR A 233 12.68 18.61 1.18
CA THR A 233 13.59 18.65 2.33
C THR A 233 13.25 19.74 3.34
N ALA A 234 12.61 20.84 2.92
CA ALA A 234 12.13 21.88 3.82
C ALA A 234 11.06 21.35 4.81
N TYR A 235 10.41 20.25 4.49
CA TYR A 235 9.39 19.61 5.29
C TYR A 235 9.87 18.33 5.99
N ALA A 236 11.15 17.97 5.87
CA ALA A 236 11.70 16.70 6.35
C ALA A 236 11.40 16.44 7.83
N ASP A 237 11.56 17.45 8.70
CA ASP A 237 11.26 17.32 10.13
C ASP A 237 9.77 17.09 10.40
N ARG A 238 8.90 17.84 9.75
CA ARG A 238 7.45 17.68 9.90
C ARG A 238 6.99 16.32 9.37
N LEU A 239 7.48 15.92 8.19
CA LEU A 239 7.20 14.60 7.60
C LEU A 239 7.64 13.45 8.51
N LEU A 240 8.75 13.61 9.24
CA LEU A 240 9.24 12.60 10.17
C LEU A 240 8.46 12.62 11.50
N ASN A 241 8.34 13.77 12.14
CA ASN A 241 7.76 13.89 13.48
C ASN A 241 6.25 13.60 13.50
N ASP A 242 5.54 13.95 12.43
CA ASP A 242 4.10 13.76 12.34
C ASP A 242 3.71 12.30 11.98
N LEU A 243 4.67 11.41 11.72
CA LEU A 243 4.39 9.96 11.59
C LEU A 243 3.71 9.37 12.84
N ASP A 244 4.00 9.93 14.01
CA ASP A 244 3.42 9.46 15.27
C ASP A 244 1.92 9.79 15.40
N LYS A 245 1.42 10.80 14.67
CA LYS A 245 0.01 11.19 14.63
C LYS A 245 -0.85 10.21 13.79
N LEU A 246 -0.21 9.40 12.92
CA LEU A 246 -0.89 8.58 11.91
C LEU A 246 -1.19 7.17 12.43
N ASP A 247 -2.40 6.70 12.19
CA ASP A 247 -2.79 5.31 12.38
C ASP A 247 -2.45 4.46 11.14
N TRP A 248 -1.13 4.35 10.90
CA TRP A 248 -0.56 3.68 9.75
C TRP A 248 0.25 2.45 10.17
N PRO A 249 0.37 1.43 9.29
CA PRO A 249 1.19 0.26 9.56
C PRO A 249 2.62 0.64 9.95
N ALA A 250 3.14 0.02 11.02
CA ALA A 250 4.49 0.29 11.53
C ALA A 250 5.58 0.14 10.45
N LYS A 251 5.39 -0.80 9.51
CA LYS A 251 6.27 -1.01 8.36
C LYS A 251 6.36 0.24 7.47
N VAL A 252 5.22 0.87 7.16
CA VAL A 252 5.18 2.08 6.31
C VAL A 252 5.81 3.26 7.03
N LYS A 253 5.47 3.48 8.30
CA LYS A 253 6.11 4.52 9.13
C LYS A 253 7.63 4.36 9.14
N LYS A 254 8.10 3.12 9.35
CA LYS A 254 9.54 2.83 9.31
C LYS A 254 10.16 3.10 7.94
N MET A 255 9.50 2.69 6.85
CA MET A 255 10.00 2.96 5.49
C MET A 255 10.15 4.45 5.23
N GLN A 256 9.17 5.28 5.62
CA GLN A 256 9.27 6.74 5.48
C GLN A 256 10.36 7.33 6.37
N ALA A 257 10.45 6.89 7.64
CA ALA A 257 11.48 7.36 8.56
C ALA A 257 12.90 7.03 8.06
N ASP A 258 13.12 5.80 7.58
CA ASP A 258 14.40 5.36 7.01
C ASP A 258 14.74 6.11 5.71
N TRP A 259 13.73 6.44 4.90
CA TRP A 259 13.88 7.22 3.67
C TRP A 259 14.24 8.68 3.96
N ILE A 260 13.55 9.31 4.90
CA ILE A 260 13.88 10.66 5.37
C ILE A 260 15.27 10.65 6.01
N GLY A 261 15.56 9.63 6.79
CA GLY A 261 16.89 9.31 7.29
C GLY A 261 17.56 10.46 8.02
N LYS A 262 16.87 11.05 9.00
CA LYS A 262 17.42 12.12 9.85
C LYS A 262 18.61 11.63 10.64
N SER A 263 19.71 12.32 10.56
CA SER A 263 20.94 12.03 11.29
C SER A 263 21.51 13.26 11.97
N TYR A 264 21.99 13.06 13.19
CA TYR A 264 22.67 14.08 13.97
C TYR A 264 24.16 13.86 13.88
N GLY A 265 24.91 14.91 13.63
CA GLY A 265 26.36 14.85 13.50
C GLY A 265 27.01 16.22 13.55
N ALA A 266 28.16 16.32 12.93
CA ALA A 266 28.90 17.57 12.77
C ALA A 266 29.45 17.68 11.34
N GLU A 267 29.42 18.89 10.82
CA GLU A 267 30.28 19.29 9.73
C GLU A 267 31.62 19.69 10.30
N VAL A 268 32.71 19.19 9.73
CA VAL A 268 34.07 19.42 10.23
C VAL A 268 34.94 19.87 9.06
N ASN A 269 35.69 20.97 9.25
CA ASN A 269 36.60 21.51 8.28
C ASN A 269 38.03 20.98 8.50
N PHE A 270 38.55 20.29 7.52
CA PHE A 270 39.96 19.85 7.48
C PHE A 270 40.77 20.77 6.55
N LYS A 271 41.70 21.54 7.08
CA LYS A 271 42.56 22.39 6.29
C LYS A 271 43.52 21.55 5.45
N VAL A 272 43.69 21.91 4.18
CA VAL A 272 44.72 21.27 3.32
C VAL A 272 46.07 21.83 3.71
N GLU A 273 47.06 20.94 3.86
CA GLU A 273 48.44 21.32 4.20
C GLU A 273 49.06 22.21 3.12
N GLY A 274 49.63 23.31 3.53
CA GLY A 274 50.39 24.21 2.64
C GLY A 274 49.54 25.09 1.71
N GLY A 275 48.20 25.08 1.88
CA GLY A 275 47.28 25.88 1.07
C GLY A 275 46.22 26.61 1.91
N GLU A 276 45.37 27.36 1.20
CA GLU A 276 44.22 28.04 1.79
C GLU A 276 42.93 27.18 1.71
N ASP A 277 42.97 26.08 0.98
CA ASP A 277 41.84 25.20 0.78
C ASP A 277 41.50 24.45 2.05
N SER A 278 40.21 24.14 2.22
CA SER A 278 39.69 23.25 3.27
C SER A 278 38.69 22.26 2.72
N ILE A 279 38.65 21.08 3.30
CA ILE A 279 37.71 20.03 2.95
C ILE A 279 36.68 19.94 4.05
N LEU A 280 35.41 20.22 3.69
CA LEU A 280 34.28 20.06 4.58
C LEU A 280 33.79 18.60 4.53
N VAL A 281 33.71 17.95 5.69
CA VAL A 281 33.14 16.63 5.82
C VAL A 281 31.94 16.64 6.76
N TYR A 282 30.97 15.81 6.51
CA TYR A 282 29.90 15.52 7.45
C TYR A 282 30.12 14.15 8.07
N THR A 283 30.06 14.09 9.41
CA THR A 283 30.16 12.81 10.12
C THR A 283 29.04 12.66 11.16
N THR A 284 28.47 11.46 11.23
CA THR A 284 27.53 11.07 12.30
C THR A 284 28.28 10.58 13.56
N ARG A 285 29.59 10.46 13.47
CA ARG A 285 30.51 9.96 14.54
C ARG A 285 31.61 10.97 14.87
N PRO A 286 31.26 12.21 15.28
CA PRO A 286 32.29 13.17 15.66
C PRO A 286 33.13 12.73 16.87
N ASP A 287 32.61 11.80 17.69
CA ASP A 287 33.35 11.13 18.77
C ASP A 287 34.59 10.37 18.28
N THR A 288 34.62 9.91 17.01
CA THR A 288 35.75 9.15 16.45
C THR A 288 36.81 9.99 15.73
N LEU A 289 36.72 11.33 15.75
CA LEU A 289 37.61 12.24 15.05
C LEU A 289 39.11 12.00 15.32
N HIS A 290 39.49 11.58 16.53
CA HIS A 290 40.88 11.24 16.86
C HIS A 290 41.40 10.04 16.06
N GLY A 291 40.51 9.15 15.61
CA GLY A 291 40.80 7.96 14.80
C GLY A 291 40.75 8.19 13.30
N ALA A 292 40.49 9.41 12.85
CA ALA A 292 40.52 9.74 11.42
C ALA A 292 41.99 9.77 10.95
N THR A 293 42.37 8.75 10.16
CA THR A 293 43.76 8.55 9.70
C THR A 293 43.97 8.84 8.21
N PHE A 294 42.89 8.96 7.42
CA PHE A 294 42.92 9.41 6.04
C PHE A 294 41.60 10.06 5.65
N MET A 295 41.59 10.72 4.50
CA MET A 295 40.39 11.32 3.92
C MET A 295 40.17 10.75 2.53
N VAL A 296 38.90 10.64 2.13
CA VAL A 296 38.53 10.23 0.77
C VAL A 296 37.51 11.23 0.20
N LEU A 297 37.85 11.73 -1.01
CA LEU A 297 36.97 12.55 -1.81
C LEU A 297 36.38 11.72 -2.96
N SER A 298 35.16 12.07 -3.38
CA SER A 298 34.64 11.53 -4.63
C SER A 298 35.48 12.02 -5.81
N PRO A 299 35.64 11.22 -6.88
CA PRO A 299 36.34 11.65 -8.10
C PRO A 299 35.76 12.92 -8.74
N GLU A 300 34.45 13.20 -8.49
CA GLU A 300 33.71 14.37 -8.98
C GLU A 300 33.84 15.62 -8.06
N HIS A 301 34.50 15.50 -6.93
CA HIS A 301 34.66 16.62 -5.99
C HIS A 301 35.42 17.76 -6.62
N THR A 302 35.03 19.00 -6.37
CA THR A 302 35.64 20.21 -6.97
C THR A 302 37.14 20.34 -6.70
N LEU A 303 37.60 19.79 -5.59
CA LEU A 303 39.02 19.78 -5.19
C LEU A 303 39.80 18.57 -5.71
N ALA A 304 39.14 17.54 -6.31
CA ALA A 304 39.78 16.28 -6.65
C ALA A 304 41.00 16.47 -7.57
N ALA A 305 40.83 17.13 -8.69
CA ALA A 305 41.92 17.43 -9.64
C ALA A 305 42.90 18.47 -9.10
N LYS A 306 42.43 19.42 -8.26
CA LYS A 306 43.27 20.53 -7.73
C LYS A 306 44.27 20.03 -6.70
N LEU A 307 43.93 19.02 -5.93
CA LEU A 307 44.76 18.48 -4.84
C LEU A 307 45.79 17.47 -5.33
N ALA A 308 45.81 17.12 -6.63
CA ALA A 308 46.82 16.26 -7.18
C ALA A 308 48.18 16.99 -7.24
N THR A 309 49.21 16.43 -6.58
CA THR A 309 50.57 16.89 -6.70
C THR A 309 51.10 16.62 -8.11
N ALA A 310 52.15 17.33 -8.53
CA ALA A 310 52.68 17.24 -9.90
C ALA A 310 53.06 15.79 -10.29
N ASP A 311 53.60 15.02 -9.36
CA ASP A 311 54.01 13.61 -9.52
C ASP A 311 52.81 12.64 -9.52
N LYS A 312 51.63 13.03 -8.98
CA LYS A 312 50.42 12.21 -8.92
C LYS A 312 49.36 12.58 -9.94
N LYS A 313 49.55 13.68 -10.64
CA LYS A 313 48.53 14.26 -11.51
C LYS A 313 48.02 13.28 -12.59
N GLU A 314 48.92 12.57 -13.25
CA GLU A 314 48.56 11.63 -14.32
C GLU A 314 47.70 10.46 -13.78
N GLU A 315 48.08 9.88 -12.61
CA GLU A 315 47.33 8.80 -11.97
C GLU A 315 45.95 9.27 -11.51
N VAL A 316 45.84 10.49 -10.95
CA VAL A 316 44.60 11.10 -10.46
C VAL A 316 43.67 11.40 -11.65
N ASP A 317 44.18 12.07 -12.70
CA ASP A 317 43.36 12.41 -13.89
C ASP A 317 42.80 11.13 -14.55
N LYS A 318 43.63 10.08 -14.64
CA LYS A 318 43.21 8.77 -15.14
C LYS A 318 42.11 8.15 -14.28
N TYR A 319 42.29 8.16 -12.96
CA TYR A 319 41.30 7.60 -12.02
C TYR A 319 39.97 8.34 -12.10
N ILE A 320 39.97 9.67 -12.16
CA ILE A 320 38.76 10.49 -12.32
C ILE A 320 38.03 10.08 -13.61
N LEU A 321 38.76 9.91 -14.73
CA LEU A 321 38.16 9.49 -15.99
C LEU A 321 37.55 8.08 -15.88
N GLU A 322 38.26 7.11 -15.34
CA GLU A 322 37.80 5.73 -15.17
C GLU A 322 36.55 5.67 -14.25
N ALA A 323 36.54 6.44 -13.17
CA ALA A 323 35.39 6.52 -12.25
C ALA A 323 34.17 7.15 -12.92
N SER A 324 34.36 8.15 -13.79
CA SER A 324 33.26 8.82 -14.50
C SER A 324 32.50 7.87 -15.46
N MET A 325 33.16 6.80 -15.90
CA MET A 325 32.56 5.77 -16.78
C MET A 325 31.74 4.73 -16.02
N LYS A 326 31.84 4.68 -14.66
CA LYS A 326 31.13 3.71 -13.82
C LYS A 326 29.78 4.28 -13.34
N SER A 327 28.73 3.49 -13.38
CA SER A 327 27.46 3.89 -12.71
C SER A 327 27.60 3.86 -11.19
N ASN A 328 26.82 4.71 -10.48
CA ASN A 328 26.84 4.71 -9.01
C ASN A 328 26.47 3.34 -8.42
N VAL A 329 25.62 2.57 -9.11
CA VAL A 329 25.25 1.20 -8.69
C VAL A 329 26.46 0.28 -8.76
N ASN A 330 27.20 0.30 -9.86
CA ASN A 330 28.41 -0.51 -9.99
C ASN A 330 29.48 -0.10 -8.98
N ARG A 331 29.56 1.18 -8.65
CA ARG A 331 30.47 1.71 -7.61
C ARG A 331 30.08 1.24 -6.21
N MET A 332 28.79 1.24 -5.88
CA MET A 332 28.29 0.80 -4.57
C MET A 332 28.36 -0.73 -4.37
N GLN A 333 28.15 -1.49 -5.46
CA GLN A 333 28.18 -2.96 -5.43
C GLN A 333 29.58 -3.56 -5.63
N ALA A 334 30.59 -2.73 -5.94
CA ALA A 334 31.95 -3.20 -6.14
C ALA A 334 32.51 -3.81 -4.83
N LYS A 335 32.80 -5.12 -4.88
CA LYS A 335 33.40 -5.84 -3.75
C LYS A 335 34.84 -5.36 -3.48
N GLU A 336 35.53 -4.95 -4.52
CA GLU A 336 36.91 -4.48 -4.41
C GLU A 336 36.95 -2.96 -4.31
N LYS A 337 37.56 -2.43 -3.25
CA LYS A 337 37.79 -0.99 -3.07
C LYS A 337 38.91 -0.54 -3.99
N THR A 338 38.67 0.53 -4.76
CA THR A 338 39.66 1.18 -5.61
C THR A 338 39.94 2.59 -5.11
N GLY A 339 41.13 3.13 -5.38
CA GLY A 339 41.45 4.50 -4.99
C GLY A 339 42.81 4.92 -5.49
N VAL A 340 43.06 6.22 -5.49
CA VAL A 340 44.32 6.84 -5.86
C VAL A 340 44.72 7.91 -4.84
N PHE A 341 45.96 7.93 -4.42
CA PHE A 341 46.50 8.97 -3.54
C PHE A 341 46.77 10.25 -4.32
N THR A 342 46.28 11.39 -3.81
CA THR A 342 46.46 12.68 -4.48
C THR A 342 47.85 13.29 -4.35
N GLY A 343 48.68 12.78 -3.39
CA GLY A 343 49.94 13.39 -2.99
C GLY A 343 49.79 14.47 -1.91
N SER A 344 48.58 14.93 -1.66
CA SER A 344 48.29 15.99 -0.68
C SER A 344 47.81 15.45 0.64
N TYR A 345 47.91 16.26 1.69
CA TYR A 345 47.49 15.95 3.04
C TYR A 345 46.52 16.99 3.57
N ALA A 346 45.62 16.57 4.45
CA ALA A 346 44.80 17.46 5.27
C ALA A 346 45.28 17.40 6.73
N ILE A 347 44.91 18.41 7.51
CA ILE A 347 45.22 18.48 8.93
C ILE A 347 43.94 18.14 9.74
N ASN A 348 44.02 17.11 10.54
CA ASN A 348 42.92 16.79 11.48
C ASN A 348 42.85 17.91 12.53
N PRO A 349 41.70 18.64 12.62
CA PRO A 349 41.61 19.83 13.46
C PRO A 349 41.67 19.51 14.96
N LEU A 350 41.45 18.26 15.37
CA LEU A 350 41.36 17.84 16.77
C LEU A 350 42.75 17.50 17.34
N ASN A 351 43.62 16.82 16.57
CA ASN A 351 44.93 16.34 17.04
C ASN A 351 46.11 16.88 16.24
N ASN A 352 45.88 17.75 15.26
CA ASN A 352 46.85 18.34 14.34
C ASN A 352 47.70 17.33 13.54
N LYS A 353 47.27 16.07 13.43
CA LYS A 353 47.92 15.06 12.60
C LYS A 353 47.63 15.32 11.13
N LYS A 354 48.64 15.03 10.30
CA LYS A 354 48.47 14.99 8.84
C LYS A 354 47.77 13.70 8.45
N VAL A 355 46.75 13.80 7.62
CA VAL A 355 45.99 12.67 7.07
C VAL A 355 46.07 12.74 5.54
N PRO A 356 46.49 11.65 4.84
CA PRO A 356 46.57 11.63 3.39
C PRO A 356 45.19 11.74 2.72
N ILE A 357 45.12 12.45 1.60
CA ILE A 357 43.90 12.66 0.83
C ILE A 357 43.87 11.70 -0.36
N TRP A 358 42.89 10.86 -0.42
CA TRP A 358 42.65 9.88 -1.48
C TRP A 358 41.40 10.25 -2.30
N LEU A 359 41.33 9.79 -3.54
CA LEU A 359 40.11 9.71 -4.31
C LEU A 359 39.68 8.26 -4.35
N SER A 360 38.40 8.02 -4.17
CA SER A 360 37.80 6.69 -4.32
C SER A 360 36.35 6.75 -4.82
N ASP A 361 36.04 5.79 -5.65
CA ASP A 361 34.71 5.66 -6.28
C ASP A 361 33.61 5.12 -5.33
N TYR A 362 33.93 4.70 -4.10
CA TYR A 362 32.93 4.39 -3.11
C TYR A 362 32.34 5.63 -2.38
N VAL A 363 32.97 6.80 -2.55
CA VAL A 363 32.44 8.09 -2.10
C VAL A 363 31.70 8.75 -3.25
N LEU A 364 30.46 9.14 -3.02
CA LEU A 364 29.58 9.75 -4.02
C LEU A 364 29.51 11.26 -3.82
N ALA A 365 29.60 12.03 -4.90
CA ALA A 365 29.55 13.49 -4.87
C ALA A 365 28.17 14.04 -4.43
N ASP A 366 27.11 13.28 -4.64
CA ASP A 366 25.74 13.64 -4.31
C ASP A 366 25.31 13.20 -2.89
N TYR A 367 26.23 12.64 -2.09
CA TYR A 367 25.99 12.28 -0.70
C TYR A 367 26.86 13.10 0.26
N GLY A 368 26.22 13.83 1.16
CA GLY A 368 26.92 14.73 2.09
C GLY A 368 27.67 15.86 1.38
N THR A 369 28.95 15.99 1.67
CA THR A 369 29.85 16.99 1.07
C THR A 369 30.67 16.44 -0.12
N GLY A 370 30.48 15.19 -0.52
CA GLY A 370 31.34 14.50 -1.49
C GLY A 370 32.74 14.17 -0.95
N ALA A 371 32.95 14.32 0.34
CA ALA A 371 34.18 14.02 1.07
C ALA A 371 33.86 13.34 2.41
N ILE A 372 34.70 12.42 2.84
CA ILE A 372 34.57 11.75 4.13
C ILE A 372 35.91 11.75 4.88
N MET A 373 35.86 11.86 6.18
CA MET A 373 36.94 11.44 7.06
C MET A 373 36.84 9.95 7.28
N CYS A 374 37.91 9.23 7.19
CA CYS A 374 37.95 7.78 7.31
C CYS A 374 38.51 7.34 8.65
N VAL A 375 37.74 6.47 9.33
CA VAL A 375 38.07 5.95 10.65
C VAL A 375 38.11 4.43 10.59
N PRO A 376 39.24 3.86 10.07
CA PRO A 376 39.30 2.45 9.72
C PRO A 376 39.10 1.49 10.90
N ALA A 377 39.38 1.92 12.11
CA ALA A 377 39.14 1.09 13.28
C ALA A 377 37.63 0.92 13.62
N HIS A 378 36.71 1.77 13.03
CA HIS A 378 35.31 1.84 13.41
C HIS A 378 34.32 1.86 12.23
N ASP A 379 34.80 1.68 10.98
CA ASP A 379 34.00 1.51 9.77
C ASP A 379 34.63 0.39 8.90
N GLU A 380 33.82 -0.60 8.52
CA GLU A 380 34.32 -1.77 7.76
C GLU A 380 34.86 -1.38 6.40
N ARG A 381 34.25 -0.40 5.71
CA ARG A 381 34.70 0.04 4.37
C ARG A 381 36.02 0.76 4.44
N ASP A 382 36.21 1.59 5.48
CA ASP A 382 37.46 2.30 5.75
C ASP A 382 38.56 1.32 6.18
N PHE A 383 38.20 0.27 6.95
CA PHE A 383 39.11 -0.78 7.36
C PHE A 383 39.66 -1.58 6.15
N GLU A 384 38.75 -2.04 5.26
CA GLU A 384 39.13 -2.75 4.04
C GLU A 384 40.05 -1.88 3.17
N PHE A 385 39.70 -0.58 3.02
CA PHE A 385 40.54 0.36 2.28
C PHE A 385 41.90 0.56 2.91
N ALA A 386 41.97 0.77 4.22
CA ALA A 386 43.19 0.97 4.96
C ALA A 386 44.12 -0.27 4.87
N LYS A 387 43.60 -1.47 5.04
CA LYS A 387 44.38 -2.73 4.88
C LYS A 387 44.89 -2.89 3.45
N LYS A 388 44.08 -2.58 2.42
CA LYS A 388 44.48 -2.67 1.02
C LYS A 388 45.62 -1.73 0.68
N PHE A 389 45.57 -0.49 1.15
CA PHE A 389 46.54 0.56 0.78
C PHE A 389 47.63 0.81 1.85
N GLY A 390 47.64 -0.01 2.90
CA GLY A 390 48.67 0.06 3.97
C GLY A 390 48.61 1.33 4.81
N LEU A 391 47.39 1.84 5.07
CA LEU A 391 47.15 3.06 5.84
C LEU A 391 47.07 2.76 7.34
N GLU A 392 47.38 3.78 8.16
CA GLU A 392 47.34 3.67 9.64
C GLU A 392 45.92 3.37 10.12
N ILE A 393 45.78 2.44 11.09
CA ILE A 393 44.53 2.12 11.75
C ILE A 393 44.65 2.44 13.23
N VAL A 394 43.92 3.43 13.72
CA VAL A 394 43.94 3.87 15.13
C VAL A 394 42.62 3.56 15.79
N GLN A 395 42.62 2.62 16.73
CA GLN A 395 41.43 2.31 17.53
C GLN A 395 41.19 3.43 18.57
N VAL A 396 39.99 4.02 18.56
CA VAL A 396 39.60 5.10 19.50
C VAL A 396 38.43 4.72 20.40
N ILE A 397 37.79 3.59 20.16
CA ILE A 397 36.76 3.01 21.03
C ILE A 397 37.12 1.54 21.25
N SER A 398 37.07 1.10 22.51
CA SER A 398 37.21 -0.32 22.88
C SER A 398 36.16 -0.72 23.89
N LYS A 399 35.87 -2.00 23.99
CA LYS A 399 34.86 -2.54 24.90
C LYS A 399 35.17 -2.29 26.37
N ASP A 400 36.40 -2.37 26.74
CA ASP A 400 36.88 -2.33 28.14
C ASP A 400 37.81 -1.16 28.48
N GLY A 401 37.97 -0.20 27.56
CA GLY A 401 38.85 0.95 27.75
C GLY A 401 40.34 0.64 27.57
N LYS A 402 40.70 -0.53 27.02
CA LYS A 402 42.10 -0.94 26.78
C LYS A 402 42.37 -1.08 25.29
N SER A 403 43.59 -0.77 24.88
CA SER A 403 44.03 -1.03 23.51
C SER A 403 44.36 -2.51 23.34
N GLY A 404 43.71 -3.14 22.35
CA GLY A 404 43.81 -4.60 22.13
C GLY A 404 44.92 -5.06 21.16
N GLY A 405 45.80 -4.17 20.70
CA GLY A 405 46.80 -4.49 19.67
C GLY A 405 46.29 -4.29 18.25
N GLU A 406 46.81 -5.03 17.27
CA GLU A 406 46.41 -4.92 15.88
C GLU A 406 45.00 -5.52 15.69
N LEU A 407 44.09 -4.74 15.06
CA LEU A 407 42.72 -5.17 14.78
C LEU A 407 42.68 -6.11 13.55
N GLU A 408 41.98 -7.23 13.67
CA GLU A 408 41.71 -8.15 12.56
C GLU A 408 40.50 -7.66 11.74
N GLU A 409 39.53 -7.00 12.40
CA GLU A 409 38.32 -6.42 11.82
C GLU A 409 37.99 -5.07 12.49
N ALA A 410 37.13 -4.27 11.85
CA ALA A 410 36.68 -3.01 12.42
C ALA A 410 35.80 -3.23 13.65
N TYR A 411 36.01 -2.48 14.72
CA TYR A 411 35.13 -2.43 15.89
C TYR A 411 33.96 -1.47 15.61
N THR A 412 32.86 -1.99 15.12
CA THR A 412 31.71 -1.20 14.66
C THR A 412 30.66 -0.91 15.74
N GLU A 413 30.82 -1.49 16.94
CA GLU A 413 29.93 -1.27 18.05
C GLU A 413 29.84 0.22 18.43
N ALA A 414 28.60 0.71 18.60
CA ALA A 414 28.36 2.12 18.94
C ALA A 414 28.70 2.45 20.40
N GLN A 415 28.76 1.44 21.26
CA GLN A 415 29.04 1.57 22.70
C GLN A 415 30.45 1.08 23.02
N GLY A 416 31.12 1.82 23.87
CA GLY A 416 32.44 1.47 24.34
C GLY A 416 33.11 2.64 25.07
N ILE A 417 34.34 2.43 25.53
CA ILE A 417 35.13 3.42 26.23
C ILE A 417 36.16 4.03 25.28
N MET A 418 36.27 5.33 25.30
CA MET A 418 37.23 6.06 24.47
C MET A 418 38.67 5.77 24.91
N ILE A 419 39.52 5.49 23.89
CA ILE A 419 40.99 5.30 24.05
C ILE A 419 41.68 6.08 22.92
N ASN A 420 42.98 6.35 23.06
CA ASN A 420 43.79 7.08 22.06
C ASN A 420 43.15 8.41 21.59
N SER A 421 42.33 9.05 22.43
CA SER A 421 41.48 10.19 22.11
C SER A 421 41.76 11.43 22.99
N GLY A 422 42.97 11.57 23.47
CA GLY A 422 43.38 12.71 24.29
C GLY A 422 42.51 12.90 25.53
N GLU A 423 41.93 14.09 25.67
CA GLU A 423 41.03 14.43 26.80
C GLU A 423 39.74 13.63 26.84
N TRP A 424 39.36 12.92 25.78
CA TRP A 424 38.19 12.05 25.73
C TRP A 424 38.46 10.63 26.24
N ASN A 425 39.71 10.26 26.54
CA ASN A 425 40.05 8.94 27.06
C ASN A 425 39.26 8.62 28.33
N GLY A 426 38.71 7.42 28.40
CA GLY A 426 37.92 6.94 29.54
C GLY A 426 36.47 7.33 29.55
N LEU A 427 36.01 8.20 28.61
CA LEU A 427 34.59 8.57 28.46
C LEU A 427 33.84 7.47 27.71
N GLU A 428 32.53 7.36 27.93
CA GLU A 428 31.65 6.51 27.15
C GLU A 428 31.35 7.14 25.78
N SER A 429 31.56 6.39 24.70
CA SER A 429 31.36 6.87 23.32
C SER A 429 29.92 7.34 23.05
N SER A 430 28.91 6.65 23.61
CA SER A 430 27.50 6.98 23.47
C SER A 430 27.16 8.39 24.00
N THR A 431 27.73 8.75 25.16
CA THR A 431 27.56 10.05 25.79
C THR A 431 28.38 11.12 25.07
N LEU A 432 29.57 10.75 24.59
CA LEU A 432 30.48 11.68 23.93
C LEU A 432 29.99 12.12 22.55
N LYS A 433 29.25 11.29 21.83
CA LYS A 433 28.82 11.56 20.46
C LYS A 433 28.14 12.93 20.28
N GLN A 434 27.23 13.29 21.18
CA GLN A 434 26.56 14.59 21.15
C GLN A 434 27.50 15.71 21.60
N LYS A 435 28.26 15.50 22.68
CA LYS A 435 29.22 16.46 23.21
C LYS A 435 30.35 16.76 22.21
N ALA A 436 30.77 15.77 21.44
CA ALA A 436 31.79 15.94 20.41
C ALA A 436 31.33 16.87 19.28
N ALA A 437 30.05 16.80 18.89
CA ALA A 437 29.48 17.73 17.90
C ALA A 437 29.43 19.18 18.46
N GLU A 438 29.09 19.34 19.72
CA GLU A 438 29.10 20.65 20.42
C GLU A 438 30.53 21.18 20.55
N TYR A 439 31.49 20.31 20.88
CA TYR A 439 32.92 20.68 20.99
C TYR A 439 33.48 21.13 19.62
N VAL A 440 33.12 20.48 18.52
CA VAL A 440 33.52 20.91 17.17
C VAL A 440 33.07 22.36 16.89
N GLU A 441 31.86 22.72 17.30
CA GLU A 441 31.30 24.07 17.14
C GLU A 441 31.94 25.08 18.07
N GLU A 442 32.10 24.76 19.35
CA GLU A 442 32.76 25.62 20.35
C GLU A 442 34.21 25.94 19.98
N LYS A 443 34.94 24.99 19.42
CA LYS A 443 36.33 25.19 18.98
C LYS A 443 36.47 25.86 17.62
N GLY A 444 35.36 26.08 16.89
CA GLY A 444 35.34 26.85 15.66
C GLY A 444 35.90 26.14 14.43
N PHE A 445 36.04 24.80 14.45
CA PHE A 445 36.49 24.06 13.28
C PHE A 445 35.37 23.27 12.58
N GLY A 446 34.12 23.54 12.97
CA GLY A 446 32.93 22.95 12.36
C GLY A 446 31.65 23.46 12.98
N LYS A 447 30.56 22.78 12.73
CA LYS A 447 29.24 23.06 13.34
C LYS A 447 28.47 21.79 13.59
N LYS A 448 27.69 21.77 14.67
CA LYS A 448 26.66 20.76 14.90
C LYS A 448 25.62 20.85 13.80
N THR A 449 25.33 19.74 13.16
CA THR A 449 24.46 19.74 11.97
C THR A 449 23.52 18.55 11.98
N VAL A 450 22.30 18.80 11.54
CA VAL A 450 21.33 17.75 11.22
C VAL A 450 21.35 17.54 9.72
N ASN A 451 21.49 16.31 9.29
CA ASN A 451 21.43 15.94 7.87
C ASN A 451 20.29 14.94 7.63
N TYR A 452 19.82 14.89 6.39
CA TYR A 452 18.77 13.98 5.92
C TYR A 452 19.27 13.17 4.72
N LYS A 453 18.85 11.92 4.61
CA LYS A 453 19.03 11.13 3.38
C LYS A 453 18.10 11.62 2.27
N LEU A 454 16.89 12.08 2.65
CA LEU A 454 15.91 12.67 1.74
C LEU A 454 16.58 13.76 0.89
N ARG A 455 16.28 13.75 -0.40
CA ARG A 455 16.69 14.78 -1.35
C ARG A 455 15.47 15.50 -1.90
N ASP A 456 15.67 16.69 -2.44
CA ASP A 456 14.62 17.41 -3.12
C ASP A 456 14.11 16.60 -4.30
N TRP A 457 12.81 16.69 -4.53
CA TRP A 457 12.12 15.86 -5.50
C TRP A 457 12.39 16.36 -6.92
N VAL A 458 12.98 15.51 -7.79
CA VAL A 458 13.18 15.77 -9.22
C VAL A 458 11.82 15.75 -9.89
N PHE A 459 11.33 16.93 -10.28
CA PHE A 459 9.91 17.12 -10.63
C PHE A 459 9.64 17.16 -12.12
N SER A 460 10.57 17.56 -12.99
CA SER A 460 10.33 17.65 -14.43
C SER A 460 10.60 16.34 -15.16
N ARG A 461 9.81 16.09 -16.23
CA ARG A 461 9.93 14.93 -17.12
C ARG A 461 10.05 15.39 -18.58
N GLN A 462 10.95 14.75 -19.31
CA GLN A 462 11.23 14.99 -20.74
C GLN A 462 10.26 14.16 -21.58
N ARG A 463 8.96 14.32 -21.29
CA ARG A 463 7.86 13.55 -21.88
C ARG A 463 6.75 14.50 -22.32
N TYR A 464 5.90 14.01 -23.24
CA TYR A 464 4.76 14.76 -23.72
C TYR A 464 3.53 14.62 -22.79
N TRP A 465 3.21 13.39 -22.37
CA TRP A 465 1.96 13.09 -21.67
C TRP A 465 2.08 13.35 -20.18
N GLY A 466 1.88 14.58 -19.77
CA GLY A 466 1.91 15.07 -18.40
C GLY A 466 1.42 16.51 -18.32
N GLU A 467 1.17 17.00 -17.12
CA GLU A 467 0.76 18.40 -16.91
C GLU A 467 1.90 19.33 -17.32
N PRO A 468 1.64 20.31 -18.22
CA PRO A 468 2.66 21.33 -18.55
C PRO A 468 3.05 22.14 -17.33
N ILE A 469 4.34 22.37 -17.15
CA ILE A 469 4.85 23.23 -16.07
C ILE A 469 4.58 24.69 -16.45
N PRO A 470 3.81 25.46 -15.64
CA PRO A 470 3.32 26.79 -15.99
C PRO A 470 4.39 27.89 -15.73
N ILE A 471 5.53 27.76 -16.41
CA ILE A 471 6.67 28.70 -16.32
C ILE A 471 7.03 29.19 -17.71
N VAL A 472 7.42 30.47 -17.75
CA VAL A 472 7.96 31.15 -18.94
C VAL A 472 9.40 31.57 -18.65
N HIS A 473 10.34 31.19 -19.52
CA HIS A 473 11.74 31.57 -19.47
C HIS A 473 11.94 32.88 -20.24
N CYS A 474 12.11 33.95 -19.52
CA CYS A 474 12.36 35.29 -20.10
C CYS A 474 13.82 35.67 -20.00
N PRO A 475 14.47 36.10 -21.10
CA PRO A 475 15.88 36.52 -21.06
C PRO A 475 16.16 37.67 -20.07
N LYS A 476 15.16 38.53 -19.83
CA LYS A 476 15.27 39.71 -18.95
C LYS A 476 14.82 39.43 -17.50
N CYS A 477 13.72 38.69 -17.33
CA CYS A 477 13.09 38.48 -16.01
C CYS A 477 13.47 37.13 -15.38
N GLY A 478 14.15 36.24 -16.10
CA GLY A 478 14.38 34.87 -15.66
C GLY A 478 13.14 34.00 -15.76
N ASN A 479 12.95 33.12 -14.78
CA ASN A 479 11.78 32.24 -14.70
C ASN A 479 10.59 33.02 -14.16
N VAL A 480 9.51 33.06 -14.90
CA VAL A 480 8.27 33.77 -14.56
C VAL A 480 7.10 32.78 -14.61
N ALA A 481 6.31 32.73 -13.54
CA ALA A 481 5.09 31.91 -13.52
C ALA A 481 4.03 32.46 -14.48
N VAL A 482 3.29 31.58 -15.14
CA VAL A 482 2.07 31.94 -15.86
C VAL A 482 1.08 32.52 -14.85
N PRO A 483 0.37 33.62 -15.16
CA PRO A 483 -0.67 34.19 -14.31
C PRO A 483 -1.74 33.14 -13.95
N GLU A 484 -2.23 33.18 -12.71
CA GLU A 484 -3.19 32.17 -12.21
C GLU A 484 -4.51 32.20 -12.99
N GLU A 485 -4.90 33.38 -13.49
CA GLU A 485 -6.09 33.61 -14.33
C GLU A 485 -5.95 33.03 -15.75
N GLU A 486 -4.74 32.73 -16.20
CA GLU A 486 -4.47 32.11 -17.51
C GLU A 486 -4.36 30.58 -17.42
N LEU A 487 -4.48 30.00 -16.21
CA LEU A 487 -4.50 28.57 -16.03
C LEU A 487 -5.87 27.97 -16.40
N PRO A 488 -5.93 26.78 -17.02
CA PRO A 488 -4.79 25.87 -17.28
C PRO A 488 -3.97 26.24 -18.52
N LEU A 489 -2.64 26.12 -18.42
CA LEU A 489 -1.79 26.04 -19.60
C LEU A 489 -2.03 24.69 -20.28
N LEU A 490 -2.69 24.70 -21.42
CA LEU A 490 -3.13 23.48 -22.12
C LEU A 490 -1.95 22.73 -22.77
N LEU A 491 -2.01 21.40 -22.73
CA LEU A 491 -1.12 20.54 -23.48
C LEU A 491 -1.51 20.64 -24.98
N PRO A 492 -0.58 20.99 -25.90
CA PRO A 492 -0.91 21.14 -27.30
C PRO A 492 -1.14 19.77 -27.98
N GLU A 493 -2.02 19.71 -28.94
CA GLU A 493 -2.17 18.53 -29.80
C GLU A 493 -0.94 18.35 -30.71
N VAL A 494 -0.41 17.13 -30.75
CA VAL A 494 0.79 16.81 -31.53
C VAL A 494 0.59 15.59 -32.42
N LYS A 495 1.22 15.62 -33.59
CA LYS A 495 1.24 14.46 -34.51
C LYS A 495 2.24 13.39 -34.08
N SER A 496 3.31 13.79 -33.40
CA SER A 496 4.34 12.90 -32.89
C SER A 496 4.75 13.34 -31.48
N TYR A 497 4.83 12.37 -30.56
CA TYR A 497 5.19 12.57 -29.16
C TYR A 497 6.30 11.60 -28.70
N GLN A 498 7.06 11.04 -29.66
CA GLN A 498 8.13 10.13 -29.35
C GLN A 498 9.24 10.85 -28.56
N PRO A 499 9.68 10.32 -27.42
CA PRO A 499 10.74 10.92 -26.62
C PRO A 499 12.06 10.96 -27.41
N THR A 500 12.72 12.11 -27.41
CA THR A 500 13.92 12.37 -28.20
C THR A 500 15.13 11.56 -27.73
N GLY A 501 15.27 11.34 -26.40
CA GLY A 501 16.46 10.73 -25.79
C GLY A 501 17.63 11.70 -25.63
N THR A 502 17.56 12.90 -26.18
CA THR A 502 18.59 13.94 -26.04
C THR A 502 18.56 14.62 -24.66
N GLY A 503 17.43 14.55 -23.98
CA GLY A 503 17.13 15.30 -22.75
C GLY A 503 16.15 16.44 -22.98
N GLU A 504 15.76 16.67 -24.23
CA GLU A 504 14.72 17.61 -24.61
C GLU A 504 13.36 16.93 -24.66
N SER A 505 12.32 17.62 -24.21
CA SER A 505 10.93 17.17 -24.31
C SER A 505 10.47 17.21 -25.77
N PRO A 506 9.54 16.32 -26.19
CA PRO A 506 8.87 16.45 -27.50
C PRO A 506 8.18 17.81 -27.70
N LEU A 507 7.76 18.47 -26.65
CA LEU A 507 7.12 19.80 -26.67
C LEU A 507 8.10 20.88 -27.19
N ALA A 508 9.40 20.72 -27.00
CA ALA A 508 10.42 21.66 -27.44
C ALA A 508 10.45 21.86 -28.98
N ALA A 509 9.92 20.89 -29.74
CA ALA A 509 9.84 20.93 -31.19
C ALA A 509 8.60 21.68 -31.72
N ILE A 510 7.76 22.25 -30.86
CA ILE A 510 6.49 22.90 -31.24
C ILE A 510 6.67 24.42 -31.09
N ASP A 511 7.29 25.06 -32.06
CA ASP A 511 7.63 26.49 -32.02
C ASP A 511 6.44 27.38 -31.69
N GLU A 512 5.24 27.09 -32.24
CA GLU A 512 4.00 27.86 -32.02
C GLU A 512 3.54 27.81 -30.57
N TRP A 513 3.82 26.70 -29.85
CA TRP A 513 3.47 26.55 -28.46
C TRP A 513 4.59 27.06 -27.54
N VAL A 514 5.85 26.83 -27.90
CA VAL A 514 7.02 27.20 -27.10
C VAL A 514 7.18 28.72 -27.02
N ASN A 515 7.10 29.40 -28.17
CA ASN A 515 7.31 30.86 -28.23
C ASN A 515 6.11 31.59 -27.67
N THR A 516 6.39 32.54 -26.76
CA THR A 516 5.35 33.31 -26.07
C THR A 516 5.90 34.68 -25.68
N THR A 517 5.09 35.49 -25.03
CA THR A 517 5.50 36.74 -24.39
C THR A 517 5.65 36.59 -22.90
N CYS A 518 6.59 37.29 -22.31
CA CYS A 518 6.77 37.30 -20.86
C CYS A 518 5.60 38.01 -20.17
N PRO A 519 4.89 37.35 -19.22
CA PRO A 519 3.78 37.99 -18.51
C PRO A 519 4.20 39.20 -17.67
N CYS A 520 5.51 39.28 -17.32
CA CYS A 520 6.03 40.37 -16.47
C CYS A 520 6.44 41.60 -17.25
N CYS A 521 7.16 41.44 -18.38
CA CYS A 521 7.73 42.56 -19.12
C CYS A 521 7.27 42.69 -20.58
N GLY A 522 6.48 41.74 -21.09
CA GLY A 522 5.97 41.76 -22.48
C GLY A 522 7.01 41.38 -23.55
N GLU A 523 8.28 41.13 -23.18
CA GLU A 523 9.32 40.74 -24.14
C GLU A 523 9.14 39.29 -24.63
N ALA A 524 9.73 38.95 -25.77
CA ALA A 524 9.74 37.59 -26.29
C ALA A 524 10.36 36.60 -25.30
N ALA A 525 9.67 35.50 -25.06
CA ALA A 525 10.04 34.51 -24.08
C ALA A 525 9.67 33.08 -24.54
N LYS A 526 10.06 32.07 -23.81
CA LYS A 526 9.77 30.66 -24.12
C LYS A 526 9.06 29.98 -22.96
N ARG A 527 8.04 29.17 -23.25
CA ARG A 527 7.43 28.30 -22.26
C ARG A 527 8.38 27.18 -21.85
N GLU A 528 8.27 26.73 -20.60
CA GLU A 528 8.90 25.47 -20.15
C GLU A 528 8.32 24.31 -20.96
N THR A 529 9.20 23.41 -21.41
CA THR A 529 8.84 22.30 -22.30
C THR A 529 8.75 20.96 -21.61
N ASN A 530 9.28 20.85 -20.39
CA ASN A 530 9.12 19.68 -19.55
C ASN A 530 7.70 19.61 -18.98
N THR A 531 7.24 18.41 -18.69
CA THR A 531 5.97 18.16 -17.99
C THR A 531 6.21 17.71 -16.56
N MET A 532 5.17 17.79 -15.74
CA MET A 532 5.20 17.27 -14.36
C MET A 532 5.14 15.74 -14.36
N PRO A 533 5.62 15.08 -13.28
CA PRO A 533 5.46 13.63 -13.14
C PRO A 533 4.00 13.29 -12.83
N GLN A 534 3.58 12.05 -13.10
CA GLN A 534 2.24 11.55 -12.74
C GLN A 534 1.88 11.79 -11.26
N TRP A 535 2.88 11.78 -10.38
CA TRP A 535 2.70 12.02 -8.95
C TRP A 535 2.23 13.42 -8.60
N ALA A 536 2.32 14.39 -9.51
CA ALA A 536 1.88 15.75 -9.28
C ALA A 536 0.37 15.81 -9.08
N GLY A 537 -0.41 15.25 -10.00
CA GLY A 537 -1.87 15.16 -9.90
C GLY A 537 -2.32 14.23 -8.77
N SER A 538 -1.66 13.07 -8.60
CA SER A 538 -2.04 12.10 -7.58
C SER A 538 -1.69 12.52 -6.14
N SER A 539 -0.90 13.58 -5.93
CA SER A 539 -0.56 14.05 -4.59
C SER A 539 -1.67 14.85 -3.88
N TRP A 540 -2.75 15.22 -4.58
CA TRP A 540 -3.80 16.07 -4.01
C TRP A 540 -5.23 15.69 -4.44
N TYR A 541 -5.42 14.68 -5.30
CA TYR A 541 -6.69 14.30 -5.93
C TYR A 541 -7.83 14.03 -4.93
N PHE A 542 -7.51 13.53 -3.73
CA PHE A 542 -8.48 13.27 -2.66
C PHE A 542 -9.19 14.53 -2.17
N LEU A 543 -8.58 15.71 -2.35
CA LEU A 543 -9.22 17.00 -2.10
C LEU A 543 -10.24 17.33 -3.18
N ARG A 544 -9.93 17.00 -4.44
CA ARG A 544 -10.75 17.35 -5.60
C ARG A 544 -12.03 16.55 -5.69
N TYR A 545 -12.03 15.33 -5.25
CA TYR A 545 -13.23 14.47 -5.28
C TYR A 545 -14.45 15.13 -4.64
N ILE A 546 -14.29 15.75 -3.48
CA ILE A 546 -15.42 16.34 -2.74
C ILE A 546 -15.90 17.67 -3.34
N ASP A 547 -15.16 18.24 -4.30
CA ASP A 547 -15.50 19.55 -4.90
C ASP A 547 -15.06 19.64 -6.38
N ASN A 548 -15.25 18.54 -7.14
CA ASN A 548 -14.74 18.35 -8.49
C ASN A 548 -15.29 19.35 -9.53
N HIS A 549 -16.45 19.96 -9.26
CA HIS A 549 -17.08 20.98 -10.13
C HIS A 549 -16.75 22.42 -9.75
N ASN A 550 -15.94 22.65 -8.72
CA ASN A 550 -15.55 23.99 -8.32
C ASN A 550 -14.51 24.56 -9.30
N ASP A 551 -14.88 25.61 -10.04
CA ASP A 551 -14.01 26.29 -11.00
C ASP A 551 -13.22 27.48 -10.43
N LYS A 552 -13.52 27.87 -9.17
CA LYS A 552 -12.95 29.05 -8.50
C LYS A 552 -11.81 28.70 -7.55
N GLU A 553 -11.90 27.53 -6.92
CA GLU A 553 -10.97 27.08 -5.90
C GLU A 553 -10.62 25.60 -6.12
N LEU A 554 -9.44 25.19 -5.68
CA LEU A 554 -9.02 23.79 -5.67
C LEU A 554 -10.04 22.92 -4.92
N VAL A 555 -10.45 23.38 -3.76
CA VAL A 555 -11.50 22.86 -2.89
C VAL A 555 -12.03 24.00 -2.02
N SER A 556 -13.33 24.12 -1.82
CA SER A 556 -13.87 25.09 -0.90
C SER A 556 -13.52 24.73 0.54
N LYS A 557 -13.18 25.74 1.33
CA LYS A 557 -12.84 25.54 2.75
C LYS A 557 -13.98 24.86 3.52
N GLU A 558 -15.23 25.21 3.22
CA GLU A 558 -16.41 24.61 3.86
C GLU A 558 -16.46 23.10 3.63
N LYS A 559 -16.30 22.65 2.39
CA LYS A 559 -16.28 21.21 2.06
C LYS A 559 -15.04 20.51 2.63
N ALA A 560 -13.87 21.16 2.56
CA ALA A 560 -12.65 20.63 3.15
C ALA A 560 -12.79 20.40 4.66
N ASP A 561 -13.31 21.37 5.40
CA ASP A 561 -13.52 21.27 6.84
C ASP A 561 -14.60 20.23 7.21
N LYS A 562 -15.62 20.04 6.34
CA LYS A 562 -16.70 19.07 6.58
C LYS A 562 -16.30 17.62 6.29
N TYR A 563 -15.60 17.38 5.19
CA TYR A 563 -15.44 16.03 4.64
C TYR A 563 -14.01 15.45 4.76
N LEU A 564 -13.01 16.27 5.02
CA LEU A 564 -11.60 15.86 5.13
C LEU A 564 -11.08 15.94 6.56
N PRO A 565 -9.94 15.33 6.86
CA PRO A 565 -9.14 14.45 6.01
C PRO A 565 -9.81 13.11 5.76
N VAL A 566 -9.22 12.29 4.85
CA VAL A 566 -9.67 10.92 4.55
C VAL A 566 -9.60 10.05 5.80
N ASP A 567 -10.65 9.31 6.11
CA ASP A 567 -10.70 8.49 7.33
C ASP A 567 -10.01 7.15 7.16
N MET A 568 -10.20 6.48 6.00
CA MET A 568 -9.56 5.20 5.65
C MET A 568 -8.99 5.28 4.23
N TYR A 569 -7.72 4.98 4.08
CA TYR A 569 -7.06 4.91 2.78
C TYR A 569 -6.53 3.49 2.52
N ILE A 570 -6.92 2.91 1.38
CA ILE A 570 -6.58 1.53 1.02
C ILE A 570 -5.73 1.52 -0.24
N GLY A 571 -4.57 0.86 -0.19
CA GLY A 571 -3.68 0.79 -1.34
C GLY A 571 -2.37 0.05 -1.10
N GLY A 572 -1.57 -0.10 -2.16
CA GLY A 572 -0.34 -0.88 -2.14
C GLY A 572 0.79 -0.29 -1.28
N VAL A 573 1.54 -1.15 -0.62
CA VAL A 573 2.70 -0.75 0.22
C VAL A 573 3.84 -0.13 -0.58
N GLU A 574 3.93 -0.38 -1.88
CA GLU A 574 4.92 0.19 -2.80
C GLU A 574 4.87 1.72 -2.85
N HIS A 575 3.73 2.31 -2.50
CA HIS A 575 3.55 3.76 -2.47
C HIS A 575 4.07 4.44 -1.20
N ALA A 576 4.63 3.68 -0.25
CA ALA A 576 5.08 4.20 1.05
C ALA A 576 6.00 5.41 0.96
N VAL A 577 7.03 5.35 0.10
CA VAL A 577 8.02 6.44 -0.09
C VAL A 577 7.83 7.21 -1.41
N LEU A 578 6.77 6.91 -2.16
CA LEU A 578 6.33 7.58 -3.38
C LEU A 578 5.11 8.46 -3.09
N HIS A 579 3.94 8.04 -3.62
CA HIS A 579 2.68 8.77 -3.51
C HIS A 579 2.34 9.22 -2.07
N LEU A 580 2.45 8.34 -1.08
CA LEU A 580 2.10 8.67 0.31
C LEU A 580 3.00 9.77 0.90
N LEU A 581 4.28 9.77 0.58
CA LEU A 581 5.21 10.81 1.03
C LEU A 581 4.91 12.15 0.35
N TYR A 582 4.63 12.13 -0.97
CA TYR A 582 4.32 13.33 -1.74
C TYR A 582 2.96 13.92 -1.36
N ALA A 583 1.93 13.09 -1.14
CA ALA A 583 0.62 13.54 -0.68
C ALA A 583 0.69 14.24 0.69
N ARG A 584 1.51 13.72 1.61
CA ARG A 584 1.77 14.37 2.90
C ARG A 584 2.47 15.71 2.72
N PHE A 585 3.48 15.79 1.85
CA PHE A 585 4.18 17.03 1.54
C PHE A 585 3.23 18.09 0.97
N TYR A 586 2.41 17.73 -0.03
CA TYR A 586 1.42 18.63 -0.62
C TYR A 586 0.38 19.11 0.40
N THR A 587 -0.12 18.20 1.23
CA THR A 587 -1.09 18.56 2.29
C THR A 587 -0.51 19.55 3.29
N LYS A 588 0.73 19.34 3.77
CA LYS A 588 1.40 20.26 4.66
C LYS A 588 1.61 21.64 4.04
N PHE A 589 1.98 21.67 2.75
CA PHE A 589 2.11 22.91 2.01
C PHE A 589 0.77 23.65 1.87
N LEU A 590 -0.29 22.92 1.46
CA LEU A 590 -1.63 23.51 1.32
C LEU A 590 -2.20 23.97 2.66
N HIS A 591 -1.87 23.29 3.75
CA HIS A 591 -2.19 23.73 5.09
C HIS A 591 -1.47 25.04 5.44
N ASP A 592 -0.17 25.14 5.16
CA ASP A 592 0.63 26.33 5.46
C ASP A 592 0.16 27.58 4.72
N ILE A 593 -0.36 27.42 3.49
CA ILE A 593 -0.95 28.54 2.74
C ILE A 593 -2.46 28.73 2.99
N GLY A 594 -3.03 27.99 3.95
CA GLY A 594 -4.41 28.16 4.43
C GLY A 594 -5.52 27.60 3.56
N VAL A 595 -5.22 26.71 2.60
CA VAL A 595 -6.21 26.05 1.72
C VAL A 595 -7.00 24.98 2.48
N VAL A 596 -6.35 24.23 3.35
CA VAL A 596 -6.97 23.20 4.19
C VAL A 596 -6.65 23.40 5.67
N GLY A 597 -7.54 22.91 6.56
CA GLY A 597 -7.40 23.06 8.02
C GLY A 597 -6.65 21.91 8.70
N PHE A 598 -6.09 20.97 7.96
CA PHE A 598 -5.38 19.78 8.47
C PHE A 598 -4.02 19.64 7.75
N ASP A 599 -3.06 18.99 8.43
CA ASP A 599 -1.67 18.87 7.96
C ASP A 599 -1.28 17.44 7.57
N GLU A 600 -2.21 16.47 7.65
CA GLU A 600 -2.04 15.08 7.19
C GLU A 600 -3.25 14.64 6.36
N PRO A 601 -3.04 13.98 5.19
CA PRO A 601 -4.12 13.69 4.25
C PRO A 601 -5.01 12.51 4.66
N PHE A 602 -4.42 11.49 5.30
CA PHE A 602 -5.06 10.19 5.57
C PHE A 602 -4.88 9.81 7.03
N LYS A 603 -6.00 9.61 7.78
CA LYS A 603 -5.96 9.23 9.20
C LYS A 603 -5.46 7.80 9.36
N THR A 604 -6.16 6.86 8.75
CA THR A 604 -5.84 5.42 8.80
C THR A 604 -5.43 4.93 7.42
N LEU A 605 -4.37 4.13 7.35
CA LEU A 605 -3.89 3.48 6.14
C LEU A 605 -3.98 1.96 6.28
N PHE A 606 -4.56 1.30 5.29
CA PHE A 606 -4.50 -0.15 5.15
C PHE A 606 -3.77 -0.54 3.86
N ASN A 607 -2.77 -1.41 3.98
CA ASN A 607 -2.07 -1.95 2.82
C ASN A 607 -2.52 -3.38 2.56
N GLN A 608 -3.19 -3.60 1.43
CA GLN A 608 -3.52 -4.95 0.98
C GLN A 608 -2.28 -5.66 0.41
N GLY A 609 -2.20 -6.97 0.64
CA GLY A 609 -1.23 -7.84 0.00
C GLY A 609 -1.55 -8.06 -1.48
N MET A 610 -0.55 -8.43 -2.26
CA MET A 610 -0.71 -8.72 -3.68
C MET A 610 -1.35 -10.08 -3.92
N ILE A 611 -2.22 -10.16 -4.93
CA ILE A 611 -2.60 -11.45 -5.52
C ILE A 611 -1.57 -11.80 -6.58
N THR A 612 -0.89 -12.93 -6.37
CA THR A 612 0.11 -13.47 -7.28
C THR A 612 -0.48 -14.61 -8.11
N GLY A 613 0.11 -14.85 -9.26
CA GLY A 613 -0.13 -16.08 -10.05
C GLY A 613 0.60 -17.27 -9.44
N LYS A 614 0.57 -18.40 -10.13
CA LYS A 614 1.24 -19.64 -9.71
C LYS A 614 2.71 -19.41 -9.36
N ASN A 615 3.18 -20.06 -8.29
CA ASN A 615 4.53 -19.97 -7.74
C ASN A 615 4.92 -18.59 -7.20
N GLY A 616 3.95 -17.80 -6.70
CA GLY A 616 4.20 -16.49 -6.13
C GLY A 616 4.64 -15.41 -7.12
N ILE A 617 4.48 -15.65 -8.42
CA ILE A 617 4.91 -14.71 -9.47
C ILE A 617 3.83 -13.62 -9.61
N LYS A 618 4.25 -12.35 -9.56
CA LYS A 618 3.35 -11.20 -9.78
C LYS A 618 2.60 -11.33 -11.11
N MET A 619 1.29 -11.15 -11.09
CA MET A 619 0.49 -11.14 -12.32
C MET A 619 0.90 -9.97 -13.22
N SER A 620 1.11 -10.25 -14.49
CA SER A 620 1.50 -9.25 -15.49
C SER A 620 1.01 -9.66 -16.88
N LYS A 621 0.45 -8.71 -17.60
CA LYS A 621 0.00 -8.93 -19.00
C LYS A 621 1.15 -9.34 -19.93
N SER A 622 2.37 -8.86 -19.65
CA SER A 622 3.57 -9.22 -20.41
C SER A 622 4.00 -10.68 -20.23
N MET A 623 3.66 -11.28 -19.09
CA MET A 623 3.95 -12.69 -18.77
C MET A 623 2.78 -13.62 -19.13
N GLY A 624 1.62 -13.08 -19.49
CA GLY A 624 0.44 -13.88 -19.85
C GLY A 624 -0.16 -14.68 -18.70
N ASN A 625 0.14 -14.30 -17.44
CA ASN A 625 -0.31 -15.00 -16.22
C ASN A 625 -1.42 -14.25 -15.46
N VAL A 626 -2.12 -13.31 -16.12
CA VAL A 626 -3.23 -12.58 -15.52
C VAL A 626 -4.51 -13.40 -15.57
N VAL A 627 -5.33 -13.32 -14.51
CA VAL A 627 -6.67 -13.88 -14.44
C VAL A 627 -7.68 -12.74 -14.65
N SER A 628 -8.56 -12.91 -15.65
CA SER A 628 -9.61 -11.93 -15.94
C SER A 628 -10.77 -12.07 -14.96
N PRO A 629 -11.22 -10.98 -14.33
CA PRO A 629 -12.42 -11.00 -13.51
C PRO A 629 -13.69 -11.29 -14.34
N ASP A 630 -13.75 -10.83 -15.59
CA ASP A 630 -14.93 -10.93 -16.46
C ASP A 630 -15.38 -12.39 -16.66
N ASP A 631 -14.43 -13.32 -16.84
CA ASP A 631 -14.73 -14.74 -16.98
C ASP A 631 -15.26 -15.33 -15.67
N LEU A 632 -14.71 -14.93 -14.54
CA LEU A 632 -15.12 -15.41 -13.22
C LEU A 632 -16.50 -14.88 -12.83
N VAL A 633 -16.80 -13.62 -13.11
CA VAL A 633 -18.13 -13.02 -12.90
C VAL A 633 -19.18 -13.74 -13.76
N ARG A 634 -18.86 -14.00 -15.05
CA ARG A 634 -19.78 -14.74 -15.93
C ARG A 634 -20.08 -16.13 -15.40
N ASP A 635 -19.09 -16.86 -14.91
CA ASP A 635 -19.20 -18.28 -14.57
C ASP A 635 -19.70 -18.52 -13.14
N TYR A 636 -19.36 -17.64 -12.18
CA TYR A 636 -19.66 -17.79 -10.75
C TYR A 636 -20.48 -16.64 -10.13
N GLY A 637 -20.55 -15.51 -10.79
CA GLY A 637 -21.19 -14.29 -10.28
C GLY A 637 -20.24 -13.35 -9.53
N CYS A 638 -20.62 -12.08 -9.49
CA CYS A 638 -19.88 -11.01 -8.85
C CYS A 638 -19.73 -11.28 -7.33
N ASP A 639 -20.81 -11.63 -6.64
CA ASP A 639 -20.79 -11.88 -5.19
C ASP A 639 -19.83 -13.03 -4.82
N ALA A 640 -19.73 -14.08 -5.65
CA ALA A 640 -18.79 -15.16 -5.41
C ALA A 640 -17.34 -14.72 -5.58
N LEU A 641 -17.06 -13.90 -6.59
CA LEU A 641 -15.72 -13.34 -6.80
C LEU A 641 -15.32 -12.38 -5.69
N ARG A 642 -16.20 -11.44 -5.30
CA ARG A 642 -15.98 -10.51 -4.18
C ARG A 642 -15.60 -11.26 -2.90
N MET A 643 -16.40 -12.24 -2.52
CA MET A 643 -16.13 -13.05 -1.33
C MET A 643 -14.83 -13.85 -1.45
N TYR A 644 -14.50 -14.37 -2.65
CA TYR A 644 -13.28 -15.13 -2.84
C TYR A 644 -12.03 -14.26 -2.76
N GLU A 645 -12.04 -13.03 -3.29
CA GLU A 645 -10.96 -12.05 -3.14
C GLU A 645 -10.60 -11.79 -1.67
N LEU A 646 -11.59 -11.81 -0.80
CA LEU A 646 -11.40 -11.65 0.64
C LEU A 646 -10.98 -12.96 1.33
N PHE A 647 -11.43 -14.12 0.83
CA PHE A 647 -11.24 -15.43 1.45
C PHE A 647 -9.87 -16.04 1.15
N VAL A 648 -9.22 -15.67 0.04
CA VAL A 648 -7.97 -16.28 -0.46
C VAL A 648 -6.81 -16.23 0.55
N GLY A 649 -6.84 -15.29 1.49
CA GLY A 649 -5.84 -15.16 2.57
C GLY A 649 -6.03 -13.89 3.39
N PRO A 650 -5.25 -13.69 4.45
CA PRO A 650 -5.26 -12.45 5.22
C PRO A 650 -5.11 -11.24 4.29
N PRO A 651 -5.93 -10.18 4.47
CA PRO A 651 -5.98 -9.09 3.51
C PRO A 651 -4.66 -8.32 3.39
N GLU A 652 -3.83 -8.29 4.43
CA GLU A 652 -2.53 -7.62 4.48
C GLU A 652 -1.36 -8.46 3.90
N LEU A 653 -1.57 -9.76 3.64
CA LEU A 653 -0.54 -10.67 3.13
C LEU A 653 -0.72 -10.98 1.65
N ASP A 654 0.41 -11.19 0.97
CA ASP A 654 0.40 -11.71 -0.40
C ASP A 654 -0.21 -13.12 -0.44
N SER A 655 -1.01 -13.38 -1.48
CA SER A 655 -1.70 -14.65 -1.62
C SER A 655 -1.62 -15.15 -3.05
N GLU A 656 -1.44 -16.47 -3.23
CA GLU A 656 -1.45 -17.12 -4.54
C GLU A 656 -2.90 -17.40 -4.97
N TRP A 657 -3.23 -17.03 -6.21
CA TRP A 657 -4.55 -17.31 -6.79
C TRP A 657 -4.73 -18.77 -7.15
N ASP A 658 -5.84 -19.38 -6.68
CA ASP A 658 -6.27 -20.73 -7.07
C ASP A 658 -7.72 -20.70 -7.59
N ASP A 659 -7.90 -20.96 -8.88
CA ASP A 659 -9.22 -20.95 -9.54
C ASP A 659 -10.25 -21.89 -8.88
N ARG A 660 -9.80 -22.92 -8.16
CA ARG A 660 -10.69 -23.88 -7.46
C ARG A 660 -11.34 -23.30 -6.21
N GLY A 661 -10.75 -22.28 -5.62
CA GLY A 661 -11.24 -21.70 -4.37
C GLY A 661 -12.59 -21.01 -4.51
N ILE A 662 -12.86 -20.36 -5.64
CA ILE A 662 -14.12 -19.66 -5.92
C ILE A 662 -15.32 -20.61 -5.96
N GLU A 663 -15.11 -21.89 -6.40
CA GLU A 663 -16.18 -22.90 -6.37
C GLU A 663 -16.70 -23.16 -4.95
N GLY A 664 -15.80 -23.10 -3.95
CA GLY A 664 -16.18 -23.27 -2.54
C GLY A 664 -17.13 -22.16 -2.07
N VAL A 665 -16.83 -20.92 -2.46
CA VAL A 665 -17.65 -19.73 -2.17
C VAL A 665 -18.98 -19.81 -2.91
N SER A 666 -18.97 -20.14 -4.19
CA SER A 666 -20.20 -20.30 -4.99
C SER A 666 -21.13 -21.36 -4.40
N ARG A 667 -20.58 -22.53 -3.95
CA ARG A 667 -21.38 -23.55 -3.24
C ARG A 667 -21.94 -23.02 -1.92
N PHE A 668 -21.21 -22.19 -1.20
CA PHE A 668 -21.73 -21.56 0.03
C PHE A 668 -22.91 -20.65 -0.28
N LEU A 669 -22.81 -19.76 -1.25
CA LEU A 669 -23.90 -18.83 -1.63
C LEU A 669 -25.16 -19.59 -2.06
N ASN A 670 -25.01 -20.65 -2.86
CA ASN A 670 -26.15 -21.51 -3.24
C ASN A 670 -26.79 -22.22 -2.04
N ARG A 671 -26.00 -22.68 -1.06
CA ARG A 671 -26.53 -23.30 0.17
C ARG A 671 -27.20 -22.29 1.06
N PHE A 672 -26.65 -21.07 1.16
CA PHE A 672 -27.25 -19.97 1.90
C PHE A 672 -28.59 -19.54 1.28
N TRP A 673 -28.62 -19.38 -0.04
CA TRP A 673 -29.83 -19.11 -0.79
C TRP A 673 -30.93 -20.15 -0.47
N ASN A 674 -30.61 -21.43 -0.60
CA ASN A 674 -31.58 -22.51 -0.33
C ASN A 674 -32.06 -22.47 1.13
N MET A 675 -31.17 -22.27 2.10
CA MET A 675 -31.53 -22.18 3.52
C MET A 675 -32.56 -21.06 3.75
N VAL A 676 -32.33 -19.88 3.17
CA VAL A 676 -33.24 -18.73 3.32
C VAL A 676 -34.58 -18.98 2.60
N MET A 677 -34.54 -19.45 1.34
CA MET A 677 -35.74 -19.69 0.54
C MET A 677 -36.60 -20.83 1.08
N ASP A 678 -36.01 -21.85 1.72
CA ASP A 678 -36.74 -22.92 2.38
C ASP A 678 -37.43 -22.45 3.68
N ALA A 679 -36.92 -21.41 4.33
CA ALA A 679 -37.40 -20.91 5.62
C ALA A 679 -38.06 -19.52 5.57
N LYS A 680 -38.19 -18.86 4.41
CA LYS A 680 -38.66 -17.47 4.30
C LYS A 680 -40.10 -17.26 4.79
N ASP A 681 -40.94 -18.27 4.69
CA ASP A 681 -42.32 -18.24 5.15
C ASP A 681 -42.52 -18.89 6.56
N SER A 682 -41.40 -19.15 7.26
CA SER A 682 -41.41 -19.78 8.56
C SER A 682 -42.15 -18.93 9.61
N LYS A 683 -43.01 -19.60 10.36
CA LYS A 683 -43.71 -19.01 11.54
C LYS A 683 -43.15 -19.54 12.86
N VAL A 684 -41.96 -20.10 12.80
CA VAL A 684 -41.29 -20.65 13.98
C VAL A 684 -40.84 -19.50 14.88
N GLU A 685 -41.18 -19.57 16.16
CA GLU A 685 -40.61 -18.67 17.16
C GLU A 685 -39.18 -19.12 17.49
N PRO A 686 -38.25 -18.18 17.66
CA PRO A 686 -36.87 -18.53 17.92
C PRO A 686 -36.67 -19.23 19.26
N SER A 687 -36.05 -20.41 19.26
CA SER A 687 -35.61 -21.06 20.48
C SER A 687 -34.50 -20.27 21.17
N LYS A 688 -34.25 -20.51 22.46
CA LYS A 688 -33.11 -19.92 23.19
C LYS A 688 -31.78 -20.20 22.48
N GLU A 689 -31.61 -21.42 21.95
CA GLU A 689 -30.41 -21.80 21.19
C GLU A 689 -30.31 -21.03 19.89
N MET A 690 -31.40 -20.76 19.18
CA MET A 690 -31.46 -19.96 17.97
C MET A 690 -31.05 -18.50 18.27
N LEU A 691 -31.62 -17.89 19.30
CA LEU A 691 -31.27 -16.53 19.74
C LEU A 691 -29.81 -16.42 20.12
N ARG A 692 -29.29 -17.36 20.90
CA ARG A 692 -27.91 -17.41 21.28
C ARG A 692 -26.97 -17.48 20.05
N LEU A 693 -27.31 -18.36 19.09
CA LEU A 693 -26.51 -18.52 17.87
C LEU A 693 -26.55 -17.25 17.00
N ARG A 694 -27.71 -16.57 16.92
CA ARG A 694 -27.85 -15.28 16.24
C ARG A 694 -26.98 -14.20 16.85
N HIS A 695 -27.01 -14.01 18.16
CA HIS A 695 -26.19 -13.01 18.84
C HIS A 695 -24.70 -13.33 18.76
N LYS A 696 -24.29 -14.61 18.85
CA LYS A 696 -22.92 -15.05 18.62
C LYS A 696 -22.45 -14.76 17.18
N LEU A 697 -23.29 -14.98 16.18
CA LEU A 697 -22.99 -14.61 14.78
C LEU A 697 -22.69 -13.13 14.66
N VAL A 698 -23.57 -12.26 15.19
CA VAL A 698 -23.37 -10.80 15.10
C VAL A 698 -22.07 -10.39 15.79
N SER A 699 -21.84 -10.85 17.02
CA SER A 699 -20.65 -10.56 17.80
C SER A 699 -19.38 -11.00 17.09
N ASP A 700 -19.31 -12.25 16.62
CA ASP A 700 -18.13 -12.82 15.96
C ASP A 700 -17.81 -12.06 14.66
N ILE A 701 -18.81 -11.72 13.84
CA ILE A 701 -18.61 -10.98 12.60
C ILE A 701 -18.19 -9.55 12.88
N ASP A 702 -18.82 -8.88 13.84
CA ASP A 702 -18.47 -7.49 14.21
C ASP A 702 -17.02 -7.40 14.73
N HIS A 703 -16.58 -8.32 15.59
CA HIS A 703 -15.19 -8.37 16.07
C HIS A 703 -14.20 -8.60 14.95
N ARG A 704 -14.44 -9.62 14.09
CA ARG A 704 -13.55 -9.93 12.97
C ARG A 704 -13.45 -8.79 11.95
N LEU A 705 -14.57 -8.06 11.73
CA LEU A 705 -14.56 -6.86 10.89
C LEU A 705 -13.73 -5.74 11.50
N ASN A 706 -13.92 -5.44 12.80
CA ASN A 706 -13.16 -4.41 13.49
C ASN A 706 -11.67 -4.73 13.55
N ASP A 707 -11.30 -6.02 13.63
CA ASP A 707 -9.91 -6.51 13.53
C ASP A 707 -9.40 -6.57 12.08
N PHE A 708 -10.20 -6.15 11.11
CA PHE A 708 -9.92 -6.21 9.67
C PHE A 708 -9.57 -7.62 9.15
N SER A 709 -10.01 -8.68 9.85
CA SER A 709 -9.75 -10.09 9.54
C SER A 709 -10.77 -10.65 8.54
N LEU A 710 -10.86 -10.04 7.36
CA LEU A 710 -11.93 -10.26 6.36
C LEU A 710 -12.03 -11.71 5.87
N ASN A 711 -10.91 -12.40 5.75
CA ASN A 711 -10.88 -13.82 5.36
C ASN A 711 -11.55 -14.71 6.41
N THR A 712 -11.40 -14.39 7.68
CA THR A 712 -12.04 -15.14 8.77
C THR A 712 -13.53 -14.80 8.88
N VAL A 713 -13.95 -13.60 8.45
CA VAL A 713 -15.38 -13.24 8.33
C VAL A 713 -16.06 -14.18 7.34
N VAL A 714 -15.48 -14.35 6.14
CA VAL A 714 -16.04 -15.25 5.10
C VAL A 714 -16.11 -16.70 5.61
N ALA A 715 -15.06 -17.18 6.28
CA ALA A 715 -15.07 -18.49 6.93
C ALA A 715 -16.19 -18.59 7.98
N GLY A 716 -16.39 -17.53 8.78
CA GLY A 716 -17.45 -17.44 9.78
C GLY A 716 -18.84 -17.59 9.17
N PHE A 717 -19.12 -16.91 8.06
CA PHE A 717 -20.38 -17.09 7.36
C PHE A 717 -20.63 -18.55 6.94
N MET A 718 -19.62 -19.24 6.43
CA MET A 718 -19.73 -20.63 6.04
C MET A 718 -19.99 -21.55 7.26
N GLU A 719 -19.33 -21.30 8.38
CA GLU A 719 -19.50 -22.04 9.63
C GLU A 719 -20.91 -21.83 10.21
N TYR A 720 -21.36 -20.57 10.32
CA TYR A 720 -22.67 -20.25 10.87
C TYR A 720 -23.81 -20.76 9.99
N ASN A 721 -23.66 -20.70 8.66
CA ASN A 721 -24.63 -21.29 7.73
C ASN A 721 -24.83 -22.80 8.02
N ASN A 722 -23.74 -23.54 8.28
CA ASN A 722 -23.83 -24.96 8.63
C ASN A 722 -24.55 -25.17 9.97
N LYS A 723 -24.22 -24.37 11.00
CA LYS A 723 -24.85 -24.42 12.33
C LYS A 723 -26.36 -24.11 12.24
N PHE A 724 -26.77 -23.10 11.49
CA PHE A 724 -28.18 -22.75 11.31
C PHE A 724 -28.94 -23.85 10.53
N ILE A 725 -28.35 -24.44 9.49
CA ILE A 725 -28.95 -25.57 8.77
C ILE A 725 -29.15 -26.78 9.71
N GLU A 726 -28.17 -27.08 10.57
CA GLU A 726 -28.30 -28.16 11.55
C GLU A 726 -29.38 -27.86 12.59
N LEU A 727 -29.39 -26.65 13.16
CA LEU A 727 -30.35 -26.23 14.15
C LEU A 727 -31.76 -26.18 13.58
N SER A 728 -31.94 -25.71 12.34
CA SER A 728 -33.22 -25.71 11.62
C SER A 728 -33.87 -27.10 11.54
N ARG A 729 -33.06 -28.14 11.29
CA ARG A 729 -33.54 -29.53 11.24
C ARG A 729 -34.04 -30.02 12.61
N LYS A 730 -33.44 -29.52 13.70
CA LYS A 730 -33.81 -29.87 15.07
C LYS A 730 -35.03 -29.09 15.56
N SER A 731 -35.13 -27.81 15.21
CA SER A 731 -36.17 -26.88 15.66
C SER A 731 -37.40 -26.79 14.73
N GLY A 732 -37.37 -27.46 13.56
CA GLY A 732 -38.43 -27.39 12.56
C GLY A 732 -38.45 -26.13 11.70
N GLY A 733 -37.39 -25.33 11.70
CA GLY A 733 -37.23 -24.12 10.88
C GLY A 733 -36.28 -23.08 11.51
N ILE A 734 -36.11 -21.95 10.82
CA ILE A 734 -35.40 -20.76 11.29
C ILE A 734 -36.41 -19.62 11.27
N ASP A 735 -36.42 -18.77 12.31
CA ASP A 735 -37.27 -17.58 12.35
C ASP A 735 -36.77 -16.53 11.33
N VAL A 736 -37.71 -15.74 10.80
CA VAL A 736 -37.44 -14.74 9.77
C VAL A 736 -36.47 -13.65 10.24
N GLU A 737 -36.51 -13.26 11.51
CA GLU A 737 -35.62 -12.23 12.06
C GLU A 737 -34.14 -12.69 12.09
N THR A 738 -33.92 -13.98 12.42
CA THR A 738 -32.58 -14.59 12.34
C THR A 738 -32.07 -14.59 10.90
N LEU A 739 -32.93 -14.90 9.91
CA LEU A 739 -32.58 -14.86 8.51
C LEU A 739 -32.24 -13.42 8.05
N LYS A 740 -33.06 -12.43 8.40
CA LYS A 740 -32.83 -11.01 8.14
C LYS A 740 -31.52 -10.53 8.73
N THR A 741 -31.24 -10.93 9.97
CA THR A 741 -29.95 -10.62 10.64
C THR A 741 -28.77 -11.16 9.84
N PHE A 742 -28.81 -12.41 9.41
CA PHE A 742 -27.72 -13.02 8.64
C PHE A 742 -27.55 -12.36 7.26
N VAL A 743 -28.65 -12.08 6.56
CA VAL A 743 -28.66 -11.37 5.28
C VAL A 743 -28.02 -9.98 5.41
N THR A 744 -28.36 -9.23 6.46
CA THR A 744 -27.79 -7.90 6.71
C THR A 744 -26.27 -7.97 6.95
N LEU A 745 -25.81 -8.95 7.73
CA LEU A 745 -24.36 -9.14 7.98
C LEU A 745 -23.60 -9.55 6.70
N LEU A 746 -24.22 -10.33 5.82
CA LEU A 746 -23.63 -10.78 4.57
C LEU A 746 -23.61 -9.67 3.49
N ALA A 747 -24.52 -8.69 3.57
CA ALA A 747 -24.74 -7.69 2.54
C ALA A 747 -23.47 -6.93 2.09
N PRO A 748 -22.54 -6.51 2.95
CA PRO A 748 -21.30 -5.88 2.49
C PRO A 748 -20.44 -6.78 1.59
N PHE A 749 -20.45 -8.09 1.81
CA PHE A 749 -19.63 -9.09 1.15
C PHE A 749 -20.24 -9.60 -0.16
N ALA A 750 -21.55 -9.84 -0.14
CA ALA A 750 -22.35 -10.38 -1.24
C ALA A 750 -23.61 -9.56 -1.43
N PRO A 751 -23.50 -8.33 -1.98
CA PRO A 751 -24.60 -7.35 -1.99
C PRO A 751 -25.81 -7.79 -2.80
N HIS A 752 -25.62 -8.45 -3.94
CA HIS A 752 -26.74 -8.78 -4.83
C HIS A 752 -27.63 -9.88 -4.24
N ILE A 753 -27.05 -10.98 -3.75
CA ILE A 753 -27.81 -12.05 -3.12
C ILE A 753 -28.52 -11.55 -1.86
N SER A 754 -27.85 -10.66 -1.11
CA SER A 754 -28.41 -10.12 0.13
C SER A 754 -29.61 -9.21 -0.12
N GLU A 755 -29.56 -8.35 -1.13
CA GLU A 755 -30.73 -7.53 -1.51
C GLU A 755 -31.90 -8.40 -1.97
N GLU A 756 -31.64 -9.41 -2.80
CA GLU A 756 -32.71 -10.30 -3.26
C GLU A 756 -33.35 -11.06 -2.10
N LEU A 757 -32.52 -11.62 -1.22
CA LEU A 757 -33.04 -12.34 -0.05
C LEU A 757 -33.72 -11.41 0.97
N TRP A 758 -33.24 -10.16 1.12
CA TRP A 758 -33.90 -9.14 1.94
C TRP A 758 -35.32 -8.88 1.46
N GLN A 759 -35.50 -8.71 0.15
CA GLN A 759 -36.80 -8.52 -0.48
C GLN A 759 -37.71 -9.76 -0.32
N GLU A 760 -37.15 -10.98 -0.54
CA GLU A 760 -37.88 -12.26 -0.37
C GLU A 760 -38.34 -12.48 1.07
N LEU A 761 -37.61 -11.96 2.07
CA LEU A 761 -37.95 -11.98 3.49
C LEU A 761 -38.93 -10.86 3.89
N GLY A 762 -39.49 -10.11 2.95
CA GLY A 762 -40.37 -8.99 3.21
C GLY A 762 -39.68 -7.80 3.90
N GLY A 763 -38.43 -7.56 3.60
CA GLY A 763 -37.72 -6.36 4.01
C GLY A 763 -38.19 -5.14 3.25
N GLU A 764 -38.30 -3.99 3.92
CA GLU A 764 -38.66 -2.73 3.29
C GLU A 764 -37.43 -2.01 2.74
N GLY A 765 -37.51 -1.49 1.50
CA GLY A 765 -36.41 -0.79 0.84
C GLY A 765 -35.19 -1.67 0.60
N SER A 766 -34.00 -1.05 0.57
CA SER A 766 -32.72 -1.74 0.43
C SER A 766 -32.22 -2.25 1.79
N VAL A 767 -31.53 -3.40 1.81
CA VAL A 767 -30.83 -3.91 2.99
C VAL A 767 -29.81 -2.90 3.53
N PHE A 768 -29.25 -2.06 2.65
CA PHE A 768 -28.29 -1.01 3.03
C PHE A 768 -28.90 0.21 3.69
N ASN A 769 -30.23 0.32 3.72
CA ASN A 769 -30.96 1.35 4.47
C ASN A 769 -31.34 0.91 5.89
N THR A 770 -30.88 -0.27 6.30
CA THR A 770 -31.06 -0.79 7.67
C THR A 770 -29.87 -0.42 8.57
N ALA A 771 -29.98 -0.72 9.86
CA ALA A 771 -28.87 -0.60 10.79
C ALA A 771 -28.12 -1.93 10.89
N TRP A 772 -26.80 -1.86 11.15
CA TRP A 772 -26.01 -3.03 11.51
C TRP A 772 -26.60 -3.71 12.74
N PRO A 773 -26.82 -5.05 12.70
CA PRO A 773 -27.42 -5.76 13.82
C PRO A 773 -26.63 -5.61 15.10
N SER A 774 -27.35 -5.50 16.23
CA SER A 774 -26.75 -5.48 17.58
C SER A 774 -26.80 -6.87 18.21
N TYR A 775 -25.95 -7.09 19.20
CA TYR A 775 -25.93 -8.32 19.99
C TYR A 775 -26.01 -8.02 21.49
N ASP A 776 -26.47 -9.00 22.25
CA ASP A 776 -26.56 -8.96 23.72
C ASP A 776 -25.68 -10.05 24.31
N GLU A 777 -24.71 -9.66 25.14
CA GLU A 777 -23.72 -10.57 25.73
C GLU A 777 -24.36 -11.58 26.70
N GLU A 778 -25.45 -11.20 27.40
CA GLU A 778 -26.12 -12.11 28.32
C GLU A 778 -26.82 -13.25 27.57
N THR A 779 -27.43 -12.93 26.44
CA THR A 779 -28.06 -13.92 25.56
C THR A 779 -27.07 -14.92 24.95
N MET A 780 -25.79 -14.52 24.80
CA MET A 780 -24.74 -15.38 24.26
C MET A 780 -24.22 -16.41 25.27
N LYS A 781 -24.45 -16.23 26.55
CA LYS A 781 -23.97 -17.16 27.59
C LYS A 781 -24.53 -18.57 27.40
N GLU A 782 -23.66 -19.53 27.57
CA GLU A 782 -24.06 -20.93 27.53
C GLU A 782 -24.69 -21.31 28.88
N GLU A 783 -25.93 -21.78 28.86
CA GLU A 783 -26.59 -22.37 30.05
C GLU A 783 -26.14 -23.81 30.28
N VAL A 784 -25.69 -24.49 29.22
CA VAL A 784 -25.28 -25.89 29.21
C VAL A 784 -23.90 -26.06 28.62
N MET A 785 -23.08 -26.84 29.27
CA MET A 785 -21.75 -27.22 28.78
C MET A 785 -21.61 -28.74 28.60
N SER A 786 -20.88 -29.15 27.58
CA SER A 786 -20.57 -30.57 27.33
C SER A 786 -19.30 -30.96 28.08
N ILE A 787 -19.40 -31.82 29.05
CA ILE A 787 -18.24 -32.30 29.84
C ILE A 787 -17.90 -33.75 29.46
N PRO A 788 -16.73 -34.02 28.87
CA PRO A 788 -16.24 -35.39 28.67
C PRO A 788 -16.01 -36.10 29.98
N VAL A 789 -16.62 -37.28 30.15
CA VAL A 789 -16.41 -38.20 31.28
C VAL A 789 -15.35 -39.24 30.87
N GLN A 790 -14.25 -39.21 31.56
CA GLN A 790 -13.12 -40.12 31.36
C GLN A 790 -13.02 -41.16 32.45
N VAL A 791 -12.56 -42.35 32.09
CA VAL A 791 -12.12 -43.39 32.99
C VAL A 791 -10.64 -43.65 32.68
N ASN A 792 -9.76 -43.43 33.68
CA ASN A 792 -8.31 -43.58 33.54
C ASN A 792 -7.75 -42.87 32.32
N GLY A 793 -8.20 -41.60 32.06
CA GLY A 793 -7.76 -40.73 30.97
C GLY A 793 -8.36 -41.06 29.59
N LYS A 794 -9.28 -42.02 29.46
CA LYS A 794 -9.97 -42.35 28.22
C LYS A 794 -11.43 -41.91 28.32
N THR A 795 -11.88 -41.04 27.38
CA THR A 795 -13.29 -40.59 27.31
C THR A 795 -14.21 -41.77 27.08
N ARG A 796 -15.25 -41.87 27.90
CA ARG A 796 -16.27 -42.91 27.86
C ARG A 796 -17.68 -42.42 27.59
N ALA A 797 -17.97 -41.20 28.01
CA ALA A 797 -19.25 -40.50 27.82
C ALA A 797 -19.01 -39.00 27.71
N VAL A 798 -20.04 -38.27 27.32
CA VAL A 798 -20.12 -36.80 27.37
C VAL A 798 -21.42 -36.46 28.05
N LEU A 799 -21.37 -35.61 29.08
CA LEU A 799 -22.55 -35.10 29.78
C LEU A 799 -22.83 -33.68 29.32
N GLU A 800 -24.10 -33.39 29.06
CA GLU A 800 -24.55 -32.01 28.92
C GLU A 800 -25.10 -31.56 30.27
N VAL A 801 -24.51 -30.53 30.87
CA VAL A 801 -24.80 -30.08 32.24
C VAL A 801 -24.86 -28.57 32.30
N ASP A 802 -25.58 -28.01 33.26
CA ASP A 802 -25.59 -26.58 33.53
C ASP A 802 -24.15 -26.04 33.75
N VAL A 803 -23.86 -24.87 33.22
CA VAL A 803 -22.50 -24.24 33.33
C VAL A 803 -22.17 -23.97 34.78
N ASN A 804 -23.15 -23.73 35.64
CA ASN A 804 -22.99 -23.46 37.06
C ASN A 804 -23.14 -24.70 37.94
N ILE A 805 -23.16 -25.91 37.34
CA ILE A 805 -23.34 -27.17 38.10
C ILE A 805 -22.27 -27.32 39.18
N ASP A 806 -22.71 -27.72 40.36
CA ASP A 806 -21.77 -28.03 41.44
C ASP A 806 -20.86 -29.22 41.07
N LYS A 807 -19.65 -29.18 41.54
CA LYS A 807 -18.63 -30.21 41.29
C LYS A 807 -19.09 -31.61 41.71
N ASP A 808 -19.67 -31.71 42.91
CA ASP A 808 -20.06 -33.00 43.49
C ASP A 808 -21.27 -33.59 42.82
N GLU A 809 -22.20 -32.73 42.39
CA GLU A 809 -23.32 -33.09 41.54
C GLU A 809 -22.88 -33.60 40.18
N LEU A 810 -21.96 -32.89 39.53
CA LEU A 810 -21.41 -33.27 38.22
C LEU A 810 -20.67 -34.62 38.28
N ILE A 811 -19.89 -34.86 39.35
CA ILE A 811 -19.18 -36.14 39.57
C ILE A 811 -20.23 -37.27 39.80
N SER A 812 -21.29 -36.98 40.52
CA SER A 812 -22.38 -37.96 40.75
C SER A 812 -23.06 -38.34 39.43
N MET A 813 -23.40 -37.35 38.59
CA MET A 813 -23.96 -37.57 37.25
C MET A 813 -22.99 -38.38 36.38
N ALA A 814 -21.71 -38.06 36.42
CA ALA A 814 -20.69 -38.79 35.64
C ALA A 814 -20.60 -40.27 36.00
N LYS A 815 -20.72 -40.60 37.30
CA LYS A 815 -20.76 -41.98 37.77
C LYS A 815 -22.04 -42.71 37.34
N ALA A 816 -23.19 -42.04 37.49
CA ALA A 816 -24.47 -42.60 37.04
C ALA A 816 -24.47 -42.88 35.52
N GLU A 817 -23.90 -41.99 34.74
CA GLU A 817 -23.80 -42.18 33.29
C GLU A 817 -22.84 -43.34 32.92
N LEU A 818 -21.72 -43.48 33.63
CA LEU A 818 -20.82 -44.62 33.46
C LEU A 818 -21.50 -45.94 33.79
N GLU A 819 -22.34 -46.00 34.84
CA GLU A 819 -23.18 -47.15 35.16
C GLU A 819 -24.18 -47.43 34.04
N ARG A 820 -24.89 -46.40 33.58
CA ARG A 820 -25.90 -46.51 32.49
C ARG A 820 -25.32 -47.13 31.22
N ILE A 821 -24.08 -46.76 30.86
CA ILE A 821 -23.40 -47.29 29.68
C ILE A 821 -22.66 -48.57 29.89
N GLY A 822 -22.81 -49.23 31.07
CA GLY A 822 -22.18 -50.51 31.41
C GLY A 822 -20.67 -50.48 31.59
N LYS A 823 -20.15 -49.33 32.10
CA LYS A 823 -18.73 -49.11 32.36
C LYS A 823 -18.48 -48.57 33.77
N PRO A 824 -19.10 -49.15 34.81
CA PRO A 824 -18.87 -48.68 36.18
C PRO A 824 -17.41 -48.85 36.60
N VAL A 825 -16.97 -47.97 37.50
CA VAL A 825 -15.62 -48.06 38.13
C VAL A 825 -15.80 -48.56 39.56
N ALA A 826 -15.42 -49.83 39.83
CA ALA A 826 -15.70 -50.51 41.10
C ALA A 826 -14.86 -49.95 42.29
N ASN A 827 -13.60 -49.67 42.08
CA ASN A 827 -12.70 -49.14 43.13
C ASN A 827 -12.17 -47.76 42.64
N ILE A 828 -12.88 -46.69 43.02
CA ILE A 828 -12.47 -45.33 42.68
C ILE A 828 -11.34 -44.90 43.61
N VAL A 829 -10.20 -44.56 43.00
CA VAL A 829 -8.97 -44.10 43.72
C VAL A 829 -8.96 -42.57 43.74
N LYS A 830 -9.39 -41.92 42.67
CA LYS A 830 -9.35 -40.44 42.54
C LYS A 830 -10.39 -39.95 41.57
N GLU A 831 -11.03 -38.84 41.94
CA GLU A 831 -11.95 -38.10 41.12
C GLU A 831 -11.34 -36.76 40.76
N ILE A 832 -11.16 -36.49 39.46
CA ILE A 832 -10.54 -35.30 38.98
C ILE A 832 -11.58 -34.52 38.16
N TYR A 833 -11.88 -33.32 38.61
CA TYR A 833 -12.66 -32.37 37.85
C TYR A 833 -11.78 -31.18 37.43
N VAL A 834 -11.72 -30.89 36.16
CA VAL A 834 -11.14 -29.65 35.63
C VAL A 834 -12.32 -28.81 35.16
N PRO A 835 -12.59 -27.64 35.81
CA PRO A 835 -13.75 -26.81 35.53
C PRO A 835 -13.93 -26.52 34.03
N GLY A 836 -15.11 -26.80 33.51
CA GLY A 836 -15.47 -26.59 32.11
C GLY A 836 -14.78 -27.48 31.08
N LYS A 837 -13.93 -28.45 31.52
CA LYS A 837 -13.11 -29.24 30.58
C LYS A 837 -13.36 -30.74 30.63
N ILE A 838 -13.22 -31.36 31.79
CA ILE A 838 -13.34 -32.81 31.92
C ILE A 838 -13.73 -33.24 33.33
N VAL A 839 -14.39 -34.39 33.45
CA VAL A 839 -14.42 -35.25 34.67
C VAL A 839 -13.66 -36.53 34.38
N ASN A 840 -12.67 -36.87 35.17
CA ASN A 840 -11.90 -38.11 35.03
C ASN A 840 -11.98 -38.96 36.31
N ILE A 841 -12.62 -40.12 36.21
CA ILE A 841 -12.74 -41.11 37.31
C ILE A 841 -11.57 -42.07 37.16
N VAL A 842 -10.69 -42.08 38.15
CA VAL A 842 -9.52 -42.96 38.19
C VAL A 842 -9.82 -44.12 39.16
N GLY A 843 -9.73 -45.34 38.67
CA GLY A 843 -9.98 -46.53 39.49
C GLY A 843 -9.82 -47.84 38.69
N LYS A 844 -10.10 -48.94 39.35
CA LYS A 844 -10.04 -50.29 38.76
C LYS A 844 -11.44 -50.88 38.62
#